data_9eeb3a49729b06fd60f5cc6f1fe8e142
#
_entry.id   9eeb3a49729b06fd60f5cc6f1fe8e142
#
_cell.length_a   1.000
_cell.length_b   1.000
_cell.length_c   1.000
_cell.angle_alpha   90.00
_cell.angle_beta   90.00
_cell.angle_gamma   90.00
#
_symmetry.space_group_name_H-M   'P 1'
#
loop_
_entity.id
_entity.type
_entity.pdbx_description
1 polymer ?
#
loop_
_entity_poly.entity_id
_entity_poly.type
_entity_poly.pdbx_seq_one_letter_code
_entity_poly.pdbx_strand_id
1 'polypeptide(L)'
;MSRSLFPFPVALLVCAGLVLPLSAADSALPVLGFSGSQGALEALDGDLKAAGTDPAKLAALEARLLAVLRNKDATFAARQAAAQRLGLVLAFSAVKPTAATLRPLGTMLADERDSDLARSALEPVTSDVADPLLVTALGKTSGRTRLGLIDTVARRGSVAAVPALAKLLASPDGPTAAAAAEALGAIGGSEALAALQATPEPAPRAVTAAKLVAVTRLPAADAVPLLQGIRTAAGDPVHRAAALRALLEIDAVNAPATTVAVLGGDDWAMKQVVLESLYASRAPGLAAALLGSLPSWDAPTQSGVLHALGRRGEATAAAAAVAATAHADAEVRGAAITALGTIPGSAETARVLAKIAAGADAAEAKAARVSLARLNGPGVSAAVLSGAEQGEAALRTAFIEQLALRNQTEGLPLLLKLRADPDAAVRAAAATAFGDLAPIADVKTLLDWTLAATDANEQSRALRALVTLTLRNPTIATRGAPVYAAIESASAEAALRLLPALGRIGGEPSAASAARLALGADAKVAEAALAALTRWSDTTALASLAGVAEKTTLPAARTTAVEGVMAYFERTRVAWDGDDTAVVARLLPVVADPAVRGRLLKLLSRAGDSAALALAAGLKADAAVGAAAREAVEIITANLAGPAKVRASAPSGAGNIMDGKTNTRWTVPQVGEEWVEIDFKVARPLHRLTLDQTGRTGDFPESYAVHVTDDLANPGAPVATGTGQTGKTVIALPAGTRGRYVIIKNVAERLDGWWAIIELYVD
;
A
#
# COMPACT_ATOMS: atom_id res chain seq x y z
N MET A 1 10.55 -8.74 -23.87
CA MET A 1 9.70 -9.67 -23.09
C MET A 1 8.61 -10.18 -24.01
N SER A 2 8.77 -11.39 -24.52
CA SER A 2 7.79 -12.05 -25.37
C SER A 2 6.55 -12.39 -24.55
N ARG A 3 5.41 -11.76 -24.88
CA ARG A 3 4.11 -12.24 -24.39
C ARG A 3 3.78 -13.51 -25.13
N SER A 4 3.95 -14.65 -24.48
CA SER A 4 3.42 -15.92 -24.91
C SER A 4 1.89 -15.85 -24.90
N LEU A 5 1.28 -15.96 -26.06
CA LEU A 5 -0.11 -16.34 -26.23
C LEU A 5 -0.30 -17.73 -25.62
N PHE A 6 -1.08 -17.84 -24.58
CA PHE A 6 -1.52 -19.13 -24.04
C PHE A 6 -2.51 -19.77 -25.03
N PRO A 7 -2.23 -20.98 -25.54
CA PRO A 7 -3.27 -21.78 -26.15
C PRO A 7 -4.01 -22.55 -25.04
N PHE A 8 -5.30 -22.35 -24.90
CA PHE A 8 -6.14 -23.25 -24.12
C PHE A 8 -6.11 -24.64 -24.73
N PRO A 9 -5.82 -25.70 -23.99
CA PRO A 9 -5.97 -27.05 -24.49
C PRO A 9 -7.44 -27.43 -24.49
N VAL A 10 -8.05 -27.57 -25.69
CA VAL A 10 -9.32 -28.27 -25.85
C VAL A 10 -9.06 -29.77 -25.73
N ALA A 11 -9.35 -30.32 -24.56
CA ALA A 11 -9.38 -31.75 -24.38
C ALA A 11 -10.57 -32.35 -25.15
N LEU A 12 -10.28 -33.03 -26.23
CA LEU A 12 -11.26 -33.82 -27.02
C LEU A 12 -11.62 -35.07 -26.21
N LEU A 13 -12.82 -35.11 -25.61
CA LEU A 13 -13.44 -36.33 -25.11
C LEU A 13 -14.41 -36.84 -26.19
N VAL A 14 -14.01 -37.87 -26.88
CA VAL A 14 -14.86 -38.63 -27.80
C VAL A 14 -15.75 -39.56 -26.96
N CYS A 15 -17.05 -39.32 -26.94
CA CYS A 15 -18.06 -40.30 -26.54
C CYS A 15 -19.07 -40.46 -27.64
N ALA A 16 -19.22 -41.72 -28.05
CA ALA A 16 -20.07 -42.14 -29.13
C ALA A 16 -21.59 -41.99 -28.86
N GLY A 17 -22.28 -41.52 -29.84
CA GLY A 17 -23.62 -41.96 -30.26
C GLY A 17 -24.79 -41.75 -29.33
N LEU A 18 -25.56 -40.67 -29.58
CA LEU A 18 -27.03 -40.73 -29.61
C LEU A 18 -27.54 -39.57 -30.51
N VAL A 19 -28.16 -39.93 -31.61
CA VAL A 19 -28.87 -38.96 -32.47
C VAL A 19 -30.20 -38.66 -31.78
N LEU A 20 -30.32 -37.48 -31.19
CA LEU A 20 -31.62 -36.92 -30.73
C LEU A 20 -32.10 -35.90 -31.72
N PRO A 21 -33.41 -35.81 -32.00
CA PRO A 21 -33.96 -34.93 -32.99
C PRO A 21 -33.84 -33.45 -32.62
N LEU A 22 -33.39 -32.66 -33.56
CA LEU A 22 -33.36 -31.20 -33.57
C LEU A 22 -34.79 -30.62 -33.41
N SER A 23 -35.27 -30.29 -32.23
CA SER A 23 -36.61 -29.72 -32.16
C SER A 23 -36.91 -28.69 -31.04
N ALA A 24 -36.10 -28.53 -30.02
CA ALA A 24 -36.43 -27.59 -28.96
C ALA A 24 -35.60 -26.29 -28.97
N ALA A 25 -34.43 -26.29 -29.56
CA ALA A 25 -33.53 -25.09 -29.58
C ALA A 25 -33.90 -24.11 -30.70
N ASP A 26 -34.55 -24.55 -31.77
CA ASP A 26 -34.84 -23.75 -32.95
C ASP A 26 -35.89 -22.64 -32.74
N SER A 27 -36.83 -22.84 -31.80
CA SER A 27 -37.86 -21.83 -31.50
C SER A 27 -37.41 -20.77 -30.45
N ALA A 28 -36.44 -21.10 -29.65
CA ALA A 28 -35.98 -20.22 -28.55
C ALA A 28 -34.83 -19.26 -28.95
N LEU A 29 -34.03 -19.64 -29.95
CA LEU A 29 -32.86 -18.85 -30.34
C LEU A 29 -33.21 -17.45 -30.89
N PRO A 30 -34.26 -17.25 -31.75
CA PRO A 30 -34.59 -15.92 -32.27
C PRO A 30 -35.06 -14.90 -31.21
N VAL A 31 -35.54 -15.36 -30.08
CA VAL A 31 -36.08 -14.53 -28.97
C VAL A 31 -35.13 -14.43 -27.78
N LEU A 32 -33.88 -14.87 -27.90
CA LEU A 32 -32.85 -14.79 -26.85
C LEU A 32 -32.65 -13.35 -26.38
N GLY A 33 -32.72 -13.10 -25.07
CA GLY A 33 -32.37 -11.81 -24.46
C GLY A 33 -31.02 -11.85 -23.78
N PHE A 34 -30.40 -10.68 -23.50
CA PHE A 34 -29.12 -10.61 -22.78
C PHE A 34 -29.22 -11.11 -21.34
N SER A 35 -30.40 -11.05 -20.72
CA SER A 35 -30.71 -11.56 -19.39
C SER A 35 -31.50 -12.86 -19.38
N GLY A 36 -31.76 -13.44 -20.56
CA GLY A 36 -32.62 -14.62 -20.74
C GLY A 36 -31.88 -15.93 -20.49
N SER A 37 -32.65 -17.05 -20.56
CA SER A 37 -32.13 -18.37 -20.25
C SER A 37 -30.89 -18.76 -21.06
N GLN A 38 -29.83 -19.19 -20.41
CA GLN A 38 -28.61 -19.70 -21.03
C GLN A 38 -28.85 -21.03 -21.81
N GLY A 39 -29.99 -21.69 -21.58
CA GLY A 39 -30.30 -22.99 -22.19
C GLY A 39 -30.27 -23.04 -23.70
N ALA A 40 -30.73 -21.96 -24.38
CA ALA A 40 -30.66 -21.90 -25.85
C ALA A 40 -29.22 -21.75 -26.37
N LEU A 41 -28.35 -21.03 -25.62
CA LEU A 41 -26.92 -20.90 -25.94
C LEU A 41 -26.20 -22.21 -25.66
N GLU A 42 -26.46 -22.85 -24.53
CA GLU A 42 -25.88 -24.15 -24.16
C GLU A 42 -26.26 -25.23 -25.18
N ALA A 43 -27.50 -25.24 -25.66
CA ALA A 43 -27.93 -26.14 -26.71
C ALA A 43 -27.19 -25.89 -28.02
N LEU A 44 -27.01 -24.62 -28.42
CA LEU A 44 -26.27 -24.25 -29.61
C LEU A 44 -24.77 -24.60 -29.52
N ASP A 45 -24.17 -24.40 -28.35
CA ASP A 45 -22.78 -24.79 -28.08
C ASP A 45 -22.63 -26.32 -28.02
N GLY A 46 -23.67 -27.02 -27.54
CA GLY A 46 -23.78 -28.47 -27.63
C GLY A 46 -23.82 -29.00 -29.06
N ASP A 47 -24.65 -28.34 -29.91
CA ASP A 47 -24.75 -28.68 -31.36
C ASP A 47 -23.42 -28.45 -32.08
N LEU A 48 -22.71 -27.35 -31.78
CA LEU A 48 -21.42 -27.05 -32.33
C LEU A 48 -20.37 -28.11 -31.91
N LYS A 49 -20.38 -28.49 -30.65
CA LYS A 49 -19.53 -29.56 -30.13
C LYS A 49 -19.84 -30.92 -30.76
N ALA A 50 -21.12 -31.24 -30.95
CA ALA A 50 -21.57 -32.49 -31.57
C ALA A 50 -21.31 -32.53 -33.08
N ALA A 51 -21.23 -31.38 -33.75
CA ALA A 51 -20.84 -31.30 -35.15
C ALA A 51 -19.35 -31.69 -35.34
N GLY A 52 -18.48 -31.31 -34.39
CA GLY A 52 -17.03 -31.61 -34.46
C GLY A 52 -16.46 -31.20 -35.81
N THR A 53 -15.93 -32.15 -36.59
CA THR A 53 -15.37 -31.96 -37.95
C THR A 53 -16.24 -32.54 -39.04
N ASP A 54 -17.49 -32.94 -38.74
CA ASP A 54 -18.41 -33.52 -39.74
C ASP A 54 -18.90 -32.45 -40.69
N PRO A 55 -18.56 -32.50 -41.99
CA PRO A 55 -18.89 -31.46 -42.94
C PRO A 55 -20.43 -31.26 -43.16
N ALA A 56 -21.22 -32.32 -43.08
CA ALA A 56 -22.64 -32.26 -43.26
C ALA A 56 -23.34 -31.56 -42.09
N LYS A 57 -22.91 -31.87 -40.87
CA LYS A 57 -23.43 -31.24 -39.65
C LYS A 57 -22.99 -29.76 -39.57
N LEU A 58 -21.73 -29.45 -39.91
CA LEU A 58 -21.24 -28.08 -39.96
C LEU A 58 -22.01 -27.25 -41.01
N ALA A 59 -22.29 -27.79 -42.22
CA ALA A 59 -23.08 -27.10 -43.23
C ALA A 59 -24.54 -26.86 -42.80
N ALA A 60 -25.15 -27.82 -42.09
CA ALA A 60 -26.49 -27.64 -41.54
C ALA A 60 -26.53 -26.56 -40.47
N LEU A 61 -25.52 -26.54 -39.57
CA LEU A 61 -25.38 -25.54 -38.53
C LEU A 61 -25.09 -24.14 -39.10
N GLU A 62 -24.24 -24.05 -40.13
CA GLU A 62 -23.96 -22.83 -40.90
C GLU A 62 -25.25 -22.24 -41.47
N ALA A 63 -26.07 -23.05 -42.18
CA ALA A 63 -27.33 -22.60 -42.77
C ALA A 63 -28.31 -22.10 -41.69
N ARG A 64 -28.41 -22.79 -40.57
CA ARG A 64 -29.26 -22.43 -39.44
C ARG A 64 -28.83 -21.11 -38.79
N LEU A 65 -27.54 -20.96 -38.49
CA LEU A 65 -27.01 -19.75 -37.89
C LEU A 65 -27.15 -18.54 -38.83
N LEU A 66 -26.90 -18.74 -40.11
CA LEU A 66 -27.08 -17.71 -41.12
C LEU A 66 -28.56 -17.26 -41.24
N ALA A 67 -29.52 -18.19 -41.10
CA ALA A 67 -30.94 -17.87 -41.06
C ALA A 67 -31.31 -16.98 -39.87
N VAL A 68 -30.83 -17.29 -38.66
CA VAL A 68 -31.02 -16.44 -37.46
C VAL A 68 -30.36 -15.09 -37.63
N LEU A 69 -29.13 -15.05 -38.13
CA LEU A 69 -28.39 -13.81 -38.35
C LEU A 69 -29.12 -12.85 -39.31
N ARG A 70 -29.76 -13.38 -40.33
CA ARG A 70 -30.52 -12.61 -41.33
C ARG A 70 -31.95 -12.26 -40.90
N ASN A 71 -32.49 -12.92 -39.89
CA ASN A 71 -33.84 -12.65 -39.41
C ASN A 71 -33.87 -11.31 -38.65
N LYS A 72 -34.53 -10.31 -39.26
CA LYS A 72 -34.67 -8.95 -38.67
C LYS A 72 -35.64 -8.91 -37.49
N ASP A 73 -36.48 -9.91 -37.32
CA ASP A 73 -37.40 -10.05 -36.19
C ASP A 73 -36.73 -10.73 -34.99
N ALA A 74 -35.54 -11.34 -35.17
CA ALA A 74 -34.75 -11.89 -34.09
C ALA A 74 -34.12 -10.78 -33.26
N THR A 75 -34.02 -11.03 -31.96
CA THR A 75 -33.36 -10.08 -31.04
C THR A 75 -31.91 -9.85 -31.43
N PHE A 76 -31.35 -8.68 -31.05
CA PHE A 76 -29.93 -8.40 -31.29
C PHE A 76 -29.02 -9.44 -30.61
N ALA A 77 -29.37 -9.85 -29.38
CA ALA A 77 -28.61 -10.88 -28.64
C ALA A 77 -28.59 -12.22 -29.38
N ALA A 78 -29.74 -12.64 -29.98
CA ALA A 78 -29.82 -13.87 -30.76
C ALA A 78 -28.94 -13.78 -32.02
N ARG A 79 -29.03 -12.67 -32.73
CA ARG A 79 -28.24 -12.42 -33.96
C ARG A 79 -26.75 -12.34 -33.65
N GLN A 80 -26.37 -11.72 -32.54
CA GLN A 80 -24.98 -11.65 -32.08
C GLN A 80 -24.43 -13.05 -31.71
N ALA A 81 -25.20 -13.83 -30.96
CA ALA A 81 -24.85 -15.20 -30.62
C ALA A 81 -24.69 -16.07 -31.88
N ALA A 82 -25.59 -15.92 -32.85
CA ALA A 82 -25.51 -16.62 -34.14
C ALA A 82 -24.28 -16.18 -34.95
N ALA A 83 -23.93 -14.88 -34.97
CA ALA A 83 -22.77 -14.35 -35.68
C ALA A 83 -21.46 -14.94 -35.13
N GLN A 84 -21.29 -14.95 -33.79
CA GLN A 84 -20.11 -15.49 -33.12
C GLN A 84 -19.92 -17.00 -33.43
N ARG A 85 -21.00 -17.81 -33.32
CA ARG A 85 -20.95 -19.25 -33.60
C ARG A 85 -20.75 -19.54 -35.08
N LEU A 86 -21.35 -18.73 -35.93
CA LEU A 86 -21.12 -18.82 -37.38
C LEU A 86 -19.63 -18.62 -37.72
N GLY A 87 -19.00 -17.63 -37.08
CA GLY A 87 -17.55 -17.41 -37.21
C GLY A 87 -16.72 -18.64 -36.83
N LEU A 88 -17.08 -19.31 -35.73
CA LEU A 88 -16.41 -20.56 -35.33
C LEU A 88 -16.64 -21.67 -36.37
N VAL A 89 -17.89 -21.87 -36.85
CA VAL A 89 -18.19 -22.86 -37.88
C VAL A 89 -17.37 -22.61 -39.14
N LEU A 90 -17.30 -21.37 -39.60
CA LEU A 90 -16.56 -20.98 -40.79
C LEU A 90 -15.04 -21.12 -40.66
N ALA A 91 -14.53 -20.90 -39.44
CA ALA A 91 -13.09 -21.03 -39.14
C ALA A 91 -12.64 -22.48 -39.02
N PHE A 92 -13.49 -23.37 -38.48
CA PHE A 92 -13.15 -24.78 -38.21
C PHE A 92 -13.65 -25.72 -39.31
N SER A 93 -14.45 -25.24 -40.29
CA SER A 93 -14.90 -26.10 -41.37
C SER A 93 -13.75 -26.50 -42.31
N ALA A 94 -13.61 -27.81 -42.55
CA ALA A 94 -12.68 -28.31 -43.54
C ALA A 94 -13.10 -27.96 -44.98
N VAL A 95 -14.32 -27.44 -45.15
CA VAL A 95 -14.88 -27.00 -46.42
C VAL A 95 -14.90 -25.49 -46.48
N LYS A 96 -14.37 -24.89 -47.55
CA LYS A 96 -14.43 -23.44 -47.73
C LYS A 96 -15.89 -22.98 -47.79
N PRO A 97 -16.20 -21.84 -47.12
CA PRO A 97 -17.56 -21.27 -47.16
C PRO A 97 -18.05 -21.02 -48.57
N THR A 98 -19.30 -21.32 -48.83
CA THR A 98 -19.91 -21.16 -50.17
C THR A 98 -20.26 -19.70 -50.46
N ALA A 99 -20.45 -19.37 -51.73
CA ALA A 99 -20.97 -18.05 -52.12
C ALA A 99 -22.34 -17.75 -51.52
N ALA A 100 -23.13 -18.79 -51.19
CA ALA A 100 -24.44 -18.64 -50.54
C ALA A 100 -24.31 -18.08 -49.10
N THR A 101 -23.23 -18.42 -48.40
CA THR A 101 -22.90 -17.90 -47.05
C THR A 101 -22.22 -16.54 -47.11
N LEU A 102 -21.25 -16.37 -48.02
CA LEU A 102 -20.41 -15.18 -48.06
C LEU A 102 -21.12 -13.93 -48.61
N ARG A 103 -22.07 -14.12 -49.60
CA ARG A 103 -22.80 -13.00 -50.19
C ARG A 103 -23.67 -12.25 -49.16
N PRO A 104 -24.46 -12.91 -48.31
CA PRO A 104 -25.23 -12.23 -47.25
C PRO A 104 -24.32 -11.49 -46.28
N LEU A 105 -23.23 -12.08 -45.82
CA LEU A 105 -22.26 -11.43 -44.91
C LEU A 105 -21.65 -10.19 -45.57
N GLY A 106 -21.25 -10.29 -46.87
CA GLY A 106 -20.73 -9.15 -47.61
C GLY A 106 -21.75 -8.00 -47.77
N THR A 107 -23.06 -8.32 -47.89
CA THR A 107 -24.12 -7.29 -47.90
C THR A 107 -24.29 -6.64 -46.52
N MET A 108 -24.30 -7.43 -45.46
CA MET A 108 -24.43 -6.96 -44.10
C MET A 108 -23.25 -6.07 -43.62
N LEU A 109 -22.03 -6.31 -44.12
CA LEU A 109 -20.87 -5.48 -43.80
C LEU A 109 -21.05 -4.00 -44.17
N ALA A 110 -21.87 -3.71 -45.20
CA ALA A 110 -22.15 -2.34 -45.65
C ALA A 110 -23.38 -1.72 -44.96
N ASP A 111 -24.16 -2.50 -44.23
CA ASP A 111 -25.33 -2.04 -43.48
C ASP A 111 -24.94 -1.53 -42.11
N GLU A 112 -25.32 -0.30 -41.75
CA GLU A 112 -24.94 0.35 -40.50
C GLU A 112 -25.38 -0.43 -39.25
N ARG A 113 -26.54 -1.10 -39.30
CA ARG A 113 -27.09 -1.86 -38.15
C ARG A 113 -26.50 -3.26 -38.03
N ASP A 114 -26.13 -3.86 -39.16
CA ASP A 114 -25.78 -5.28 -39.26
C ASP A 114 -24.26 -5.50 -39.44
N SER A 115 -23.50 -4.44 -39.72
CA SER A 115 -22.06 -4.51 -39.98
C SER A 115 -21.29 -5.18 -38.87
N ASP A 116 -21.62 -4.85 -37.61
CA ASP A 116 -20.95 -5.42 -36.42
C ASP A 116 -21.13 -6.94 -36.33
N LEU A 117 -22.32 -7.43 -36.63
CA LEU A 117 -22.65 -8.85 -36.65
C LEU A 117 -21.85 -9.58 -37.73
N ALA A 118 -21.82 -9.01 -38.94
CA ALA A 118 -21.06 -9.60 -40.06
C ALA A 118 -19.55 -9.60 -39.79
N ARG A 119 -19.01 -8.54 -39.20
CA ARG A 119 -17.60 -8.46 -38.81
C ARG A 119 -17.27 -9.51 -37.78
N SER A 120 -18.12 -9.66 -36.75
CA SER A 120 -17.97 -10.69 -35.70
C SER A 120 -17.96 -12.12 -36.29
N ALA A 121 -18.78 -12.38 -37.29
CA ALA A 121 -18.81 -13.67 -37.99
C ALA A 121 -17.56 -13.92 -38.86
N LEU A 122 -16.98 -12.87 -39.44
CA LEU A 122 -15.84 -12.98 -40.36
C LEU A 122 -14.47 -12.89 -39.63
N GLU A 123 -14.44 -12.39 -38.42
CA GLU A 123 -13.19 -12.16 -37.68
C GLU A 123 -12.35 -13.41 -37.52
N PRO A 124 -12.85 -14.60 -37.14
CA PRO A 124 -12.07 -15.83 -37.04
C PRO A 124 -11.83 -16.59 -38.35
N VAL A 125 -12.47 -16.17 -39.47
CA VAL A 125 -12.38 -16.86 -40.75
C VAL A 125 -11.04 -16.62 -41.43
N THR A 126 -10.56 -17.57 -42.25
CA THR A 126 -9.27 -17.45 -42.96
C THR A 126 -9.20 -16.22 -43.88
N SER A 127 -8.00 -15.66 -44.07
CA SER A 127 -7.81 -14.39 -44.80
C SER A 127 -8.20 -14.47 -46.27
N ASP A 128 -7.96 -15.59 -46.93
CA ASP A 128 -8.31 -15.79 -48.34
C ASP A 128 -9.84 -15.70 -48.60
N VAL A 129 -10.65 -15.92 -47.56
CA VAL A 129 -12.13 -15.86 -47.66
C VAL A 129 -12.66 -14.54 -47.13
N ALA A 130 -12.23 -14.10 -45.94
CA ALA A 130 -12.82 -12.94 -45.27
C ALA A 130 -12.30 -11.60 -45.80
N ASP A 131 -11.01 -11.50 -46.08
CA ASP A 131 -10.37 -10.23 -46.43
C ASP A 131 -10.92 -9.58 -47.69
N PRO A 132 -11.24 -10.31 -48.78
CA PRO A 132 -11.86 -9.70 -49.98
C PRO A 132 -13.20 -9.04 -49.69
N LEU A 133 -13.99 -9.62 -48.77
CA LEU A 133 -15.30 -9.04 -48.39
C LEU A 133 -15.11 -7.79 -47.54
N LEU A 134 -14.23 -7.84 -46.57
CA LEU A 134 -13.89 -6.72 -45.67
C LEU A 134 -13.31 -5.53 -46.46
N VAL A 135 -12.38 -5.76 -47.35
CA VAL A 135 -11.76 -4.73 -48.21
C VAL A 135 -12.79 -4.11 -49.15
N THR A 136 -13.67 -4.94 -49.74
CA THR A 136 -14.75 -4.45 -50.59
C THR A 136 -15.74 -3.56 -49.85
N ALA A 137 -16.11 -3.94 -48.62
CA ALA A 137 -17.00 -3.16 -47.74
C ALA A 137 -16.34 -1.87 -47.30
N LEU A 138 -15.04 -1.90 -46.96
CA LEU A 138 -14.28 -0.74 -46.55
C LEU A 138 -14.31 0.38 -47.58
N GLY A 139 -14.26 0.05 -48.88
CA GLY A 139 -14.34 1.00 -49.97
C GLY A 139 -15.75 1.60 -50.18
N LYS A 140 -16.82 0.95 -49.67
CA LYS A 140 -18.23 1.33 -49.90
C LYS A 140 -18.90 2.00 -48.71
N THR A 141 -18.23 2.06 -47.54
CA THR A 141 -18.80 2.55 -46.29
C THR A 141 -18.20 3.88 -45.88
N SER A 142 -18.79 4.53 -44.88
CA SER A 142 -18.32 5.76 -44.26
C SER A 142 -18.65 5.77 -42.75
N GLY A 143 -18.15 6.79 -42.03
CA GLY A 143 -18.49 7.01 -40.63
C GLY A 143 -18.20 5.78 -39.74
N ARG A 144 -19.09 5.50 -38.80
CA ARG A 144 -18.93 4.46 -37.77
C ARG A 144 -18.72 3.06 -38.36
N THR A 145 -19.45 2.74 -39.45
CA THR A 145 -19.33 1.43 -40.12
C THR A 145 -17.94 1.23 -40.70
N ARG A 146 -17.37 2.26 -41.34
CA ARG A 146 -16.00 2.22 -41.85
C ARG A 146 -14.99 2.06 -40.75
N LEU A 147 -15.12 2.82 -39.63
CA LEU A 147 -14.23 2.69 -38.49
C LEU A 147 -14.22 1.27 -37.92
N GLY A 148 -15.37 0.64 -37.79
CA GLY A 148 -15.49 -0.74 -37.37
C GLY A 148 -14.80 -1.74 -38.33
N LEU A 149 -14.90 -1.51 -39.63
CA LEU A 149 -14.22 -2.34 -40.66
C LEU A 149 -12.70 -2.17 -40.58
N ILE A 150 -12.22 -0.92 -40.39
CA ILE A 150 -10.77 -0.63 -40.18
C ILE A 150 -10.26 -1.38 -38.97
N ASP A 151 -10.96 -1.34 -37.84
CA ASP A 151 -10.59 -2.06 -36.61
C ASP A 151 -10.57 -3.60 -36.85
N THR A 152 -11.55 -4.14 -37.59
CA THR A 152 -11.59 -5.56 -37.87
C THR A 152 -10.41 -6.02 -38.75
N VAL A 153 -10.07 -5.30 -39.83
CA VAL A 153 -8.91 -5.65 -40.65
C VAL A 153 -7.60 -5.47 -39.93
N ALA A 154 -7.50 -4.52 -39.00
CA ALA A 154 -6.33 -4.32 -38.14
C ALA A 154 -6.14 -5.52 -37.19
N ARG A 155 -7.19 -5.92 -36.46
CA ARG A 155 -7.15 -7.07 -35.54
C ARG A 155 -6.82 -8.39 -36.25
N ARG A 156 -7.30 -8.55 -37.46
CA ARG A 156 -7.00 -9.70 -38.31
C ARG A 156 -5.60 -9.71 -38.89
N GLY A 157 -4.89 -8.56 -38.83
CA GLY A 157 -3.61 -8.41 -39.49
C GLY A 157 -3.72 -8.52 -41.03
N SER A 158 -4.81 -8.06 -41.64
CA SER A 158 -5.14 -8.26 -43.07
C SER A 158 -4.18 -7.45 -43.96
N VAL A 159 -3.14 -8.10 -44.48
CA VAL A 159 -2.22 -7.49 -45.45
C VAL A 159 -2.96 -7.06 -46.72
N ALA A 160 -3.99 -7.79 -47.15
CA ALA A 160 -4.81 -7.43 -48.30
C ALA A 160 -5.54 -6.08 -48.15
N ALA A 161 -5.73 -5.60 -46.92
CA ALA A 161 -6.35 -4.30 -46.64
C ALA A 161 -5.39 -3.11 -46.77
N VAL A 162 -4.07 -3.34 -46.77
CA VAL A 162 -3.04 -2.28 -46.77
C VAL A 162 -3.27 -1.25 -47.92
N PRO A 163 -3.53 -1.63 -49.18
CA PRO A 163 -3.73 -0.62 -50.22
C PRO A 163 -4.98 0.24 -50.03
N ALA A 164 -6.04 -0.33 -49.42
CA ALA A 164 -7.27 0.39 -49.12
C ALA A 164 -7.06 1.36 -47.92
N LEU A 165 -6.38 0.90 -46.87
CA LEU A 165 -6.03 1.72 -45.71
C LEU A 165 -5.09 2.86 -46.10
N ALA A 166 -4.12 2.62 -46.98
CA ALA A 166 -3.20 3.66 -47.48
C ALA A 166 -3.94 4.83 -48.15
N LYS A 167 -4.99 4.55 -48.91
CA LYS A 167 -5.85 5.58 -49.50
C LYS A 167 -6.63 6.38 -48.44
N LEU A 168 -6.98 5.77 -47.32
CA LEU A 168 -7.71 6.38 -46.22
C LEU A 168 -6.83 7.29 -45.35
N LEU A 169 -5.51 7.19 -45.42
CA LEU A 169 -4.58 8.15 -44.75
C LEU A 169 -4.82 9.60 -45.20
N ALA A 170 -5.25 9.78 -46.50
CA ALA A 170 -5.58 11.10 -47.05
C ALA A 170 -7.08 11.46 -46.89
N SER A 171 -7.83 10.76 -46.07
CA SER A 171 -9.25 11.03 -45.85
C SER A 171 -9.42 12.43 -45.20
N PRO A 172 -10.40 13.25 -45.70
CA PRO A 172 -10.76 14.51 -45.04
C PRO A 172 -11.45 14.28 -43.68
N ASP A 173 -11.96 13.06 -43.42
CA ASP A 173 -12.47 12.65 -42.14
C ASP A 173 -11.32 12.23 -41.23
N GLY A 174 -10.93 13.12 -40.28
CA GLY A 174 -9.80 12.93 -39.37
C GLY A 174 -9.85 11.60 -38.59
N PRO A 175 -10.99 11.20 -38.00
CA PRO A 175 -11.13 9.90 -37.35
C PRO A 175 -10.83 8.72 -38.27
N THR A 176 -11.28 8.75 -39.52
CA THR A 176 -10.99 7.69 -40.53
C THR A 176 -9.48 7.66 -40.86
N ALA A 177 -8.87 8.81 -41.09
CA ALA A 177 -7.43 8.88 -41.37
C ALA A 177 -6.57 8.35 -40.18
N ALA A 178 -6.92 8.73 -38.95
CA ALA A 178 -6.27 8.26 -37.75
C ALA A 178 -6.44 6.73 -37.56
N ALA A 179 -7.64 6.22 -37.69
CA ALA A 179 -7.89 4.79 -37.58
C ALA A 179 -7.17 3.98 -38.68
N ALA A 180 -7.10 4.51 -39.92
CA ALA A 180 -6.33 3.87 -40.99
C ALA A 180 -4.83 3.83 -40.67
N ALA A 181 -4.25 4.89 -40.09
CA ALA A 181 -2.87 4.90 -39.63
C ALA A 181 -2.63 3.85 -38.55
N GLU A 182 -3.46 3.82 -37.52
CA GLU A 182 -3.38 2.84 -36.43
C GLU A 182 -3.48 1.40 -36.96
N ALA A 183 -4.39 1.15 -37.90
CA ALA A 183 -4.56 -0.15 -38.55
C ALA A 183 -3.31 -0.58 -39.30
N LEU A 184 -2.71 0.32 -40.08
CA LEU A 184 -1.46 0.05 -40.80
C LEU A 184 -0.31 -0.25 -39.82
N GLY A 185 -0.21 0.50 -38.73
CA GLY A 185 0.73 0.23 -37.65
C GLY A 185 0.54 -1.15 -37.02
N ALA A 186 -0.71 -1.53 -36.76
CA ALA A 186 -1.07 -2.83 -36.18
C ALA A 186 -0.84 -3.99 -37.14
N ILE A 187 -1.13 -3.84 -38.44
CA ILE A 187 -0.85 -4.85 -39.47
C ILE A 187 0.65 -5.05 -39.63
N GLY A 188 1.41 -3.93 -39.70
CA GLY A 188 2.87 -3.97 -39.84
C GLY A 188 3.31 -4.51 -41.21
N GLY A 189 4.58 -4.92 -41.28
CA GLY A 189 5.21 -5.39 -42.51
C GLY A 189 5.67 -4.25 -43.45
N SER A 190 6.41 -4.60 -44.48
CA SER A 190 7.07 -3.66 -45.40
C SER A 190 6.06 -2.76 -46.16
N GLU A 191 4.95 -3.33 -46.63
CA GLU A 191 3.94 -2.60 -47.40
C GLU A 191 3.18 -1.57 -46.55
N ALA A 192 2.76 -1.94 -45.35
CA ALA A 192 2.08 -1.04 -44.41
C ALA A 192 3.00 0.10 -43.97
N LEU A 193 4.25 -0.21 -43.68
CA LEU A 193 5.26 0.78 -43.33
C LEU A 193 5.54 1.74 -44.51
N ALA A 194 5.70 1.22 -45.73
CA ALA A 194 5.88 2.06 -46.91
C ALA A 194 4.69 3.04 -47.12
N ALA A 195 3.46 2.57 -46.86
CA ALA A 195 2.28 3.42 -46.90
C ALA A 195 2.33 4.56 -45.85
N LEU A 196 2.74 4.25 -44.62
CA LEU A 196 2.91 5.25 -43.56
C LEU A 196 4.05 6.23 -43.84
N GLN A 197 5.15 5.76 -44.45
CA GLN A 197 6.30 6.60 -44.84
C GLN A 197 5.99 7.55 -46.00
N ALA A 198 5.08 7.18 -46.89
CA ALA A 198 4.63 8.01 -48.01
C ALA A 198 3.83 9.25 -47.55
N THR A 199 3.41 9.33 -46.29
CA THR A 199 2.75 10.50 -45.73
C THR A 199 3.76 11.66 -45.58
N PRO A 200 3.47 12.86 -46.17
CA PRO A 200 4.37 14.01 -46.09
C PRO A 200 4.65 14.46 -44.65
N GLU A 201 5.86 14.93 -44.41
CA GLU A 201 6.23 15.53 -43.12
C GLU A 201 5.87 17.04 -43.10
N PRO A 202 5.46 17.62 -41.94
CA PRO A 202 5.29 16.92 -40.66
C PRO A 202 4.07 15.99 -40.66
N ALA A 203 4.32 14.72 -40.38
CA ALA A 203 3.27 13.70 -40.40
C ALA A 203 2.26 13.92 -39.25
N PRO A 204 0.97 13.63 -39.47
CA PRO A 204 -0.02 13.64 -38.40
C PRO A 204 0.39 12.75 -37.23
N ARG A 205 0.03 13.14 -36.02
CA ARG A 205 0.40 12.42 -34.80
C ARG A 205 0.06 10.91 -34.85
N ALA A 206 -1.10 10.57 -35.38
CA ALA A 206 -1.54 9.18 -35.54
C ALA A 206 -0.60 8.36 -36.47
N VAL A 207 -0.10 9.00 -37.54
CA VAL A 207 0.83 8.34 -38.49
C VAL A 207 2.19 8.11 -37.81
N THR A 208 2.70 9.07 -37.07
CA THR A 208 3.96 8.90 -36.32
C THR A 208 3.84 7.80 -35.26
N ALA A 209 2.73 7.77 -34.52
CA ALA A 209 2.44 6.70 -33.57
C ALA A 209 2.37 5.32 -34.26
N ALA A 210 1.71 5.24 -35.41
CA ALA A 210 1.62 4.02 -36.21
C ALA A 210 2.97 3.55 -36.73
N LYS A 211 3.83 4.46 -37.18
CA LYS A 211 5.22 4.16 -37.56
C LYS A 211 5.97 3.51 -36.40
N LEU A 212 5.84 4.08 -35.17
CA LEU A 212 6.47 3.52 -33.97
C LEU A 212 5.98 2.11 -33.64
N VAL A 213 4.69 1.82 -33.81
CA VAL A 213 4.15 0.47 -33.64
C VAL A 213 4.68 -0.50 -34.71
N ALA A 214 4.67 -0.08 -35.96
CA ALA A 214 5.13 -0.92 -37.08
C ALA A 214 6.62 -1.30 -36.96
N VAL A 215 7.44 -0.36 -36.53
CA VAL A 215 8.89 -0.53 -36.34
C VAL A 215 9.23 -1.65 -35.36
N THR A 216 8.42 -1.88 -34.32
CA THR A 216 8.68 -2.94 -33.32
C THR A 216 8.69 -4.35 -33.88
N ARG A 217 8.21 -4.53 -35.12
CA ARG A 217 8.11 -5.82 -35.81
C ARG A 217 9.16 -6.01 -36.90
N LEU A 218 10.02 -5.01 -37.08
CA LEU A 218 11.07 -5.05 -38.10
C LEU A 218 12.38 -5.64 -37.54
N PRO A 219 13.24 -6.21 -38.41
CA PRO A 219 14.63 -6.44 -38.07
C PRO A 219 15.32 -5.14 -37.63
N ALA A 220 16.26 -5.23 -36.68
CA ALA A 220 16.96 -4.06 -36.17
C ALA A 220 17.61 -3.19 -37.26
N ALA A 221 18.17 -3.78 -38.30
CA ALA A 221 18.78 -3.06 -39.40
C ALA A 221 17.82 -2.09 -40.11
N ASP A 222 16.54 -2.45 -40.24
CA ASP A 222 15.50 -1.64 -40.85
C ASP A 222 14.84 -0.69 -39.86
N ALA A 223 14.73 -1.11 -38.61
CA ALA A 223 14.10 -0.34 -37.52
C ALA A 223 14.92 0.89 -37.11
N VAL A 224 16.23 0.75 -36.96
CA VAL A 224 17.13 1.77 -36.41
C VAL A 224 17.11 3.08 -37.23
N PRO A 225 17.23 3.10 -38.55
CA PRO A 225 17.19 4.34 -39.33
C PRO A 225 15.84 5.09 -39.19
N LEU A 226 14.74 4.34 -39.11
CA LEU A 226 13.41 4.90 -38.95
C LEU A 226 13.20 5.54 -37.60
N LEU A 227 13.62 4.88 -36.52
CA LEU A 227 13.56 5.41 -35.17
C LEU A 227 14.45 6.63 -35.01
N GLN A 228 15.63 6.66 -35.64
CA GLN A 228 16.49 7.85 -35.68
C GLN A 228 15.78 9.01 -36.38
N GLY A 229 15.13 8.76 -37.51
CA GLY A 229 14.33 9.75 -38.22
C GLY A 229 13.19 10.30 -37.35
N ILE A 230 12.41 9.45 -36.68
CA ILE A 230 11.33 9.88 -35.79
C ILE A 230 11.89 10.69 -34.62
N ARG A 231 12.98 10.26 -34.01
CA ARG A 231 13.61 10.95 -32.89
C ARG A 231 14.04 12.38 -33.25
N THR A 232 14.50 12.61 -34.47
CA THR A 232 15.03 13.92 -34.92
C THR A 232 13.95 14.81 -35.56
N ALA A 233 12.98 14.22 -36.29
CA ALA A 233 11.99 14.97 -37.06
C ALA A 233 10.67 15.21 -36.30
N ALA A 234 10.31 14.37 -35.33
CA ALA A 234 9.03 14.52 -34.64
C ALA A 234 8.99 15.77 -33.76
N GLY A 235 7.97 16.61 -33.98
CA GLY A 235 7.70 17.76 -33.12
C GLY A 235 7.14 17.36 -31.74
N ASP A 236 6.47 16.21 -31.64
CA ASP A 236 5.88 15.69 -30.40
C ASP A 236 6.95 15.03 -29.53
N PRO A 237 7.23 15.56 -28.31
CA PRO A 237 8.22 14.99 -27.40
C PRO A 237 7.89 13.56 -26.99
N VAL A 238 6.61 13.16 -26.96
CA VAL A 238 6.20 11.78 -26.63
C VAL A 238 6.69 10.80 -27.69
N HIS A 239 6.58 11.15 -28.97
CA HIS A 239 7.08 10.30 -30.06
C HIS A 239 8.62 10.25 -30.10
N ARG A 240 9.29 11.37 -29.82
CA ARG A 240 10.78 11.40 -29.71
C ARG A 240 11.26 10.49 -28.57
N ALA A 241 10.56 10.56 -27.42
CA ALA A 241 10.85 9.73 -26.26
C ALA A 241 10.62 8.22 -26.56
N ALA A 242 9.52 7.90 -27.22
CA ALA A 242 9.23 6.52 -27.62
C ALA A 242 10.26 5.97 -28.62
N ALA A 243 10.63 6.77 -29.61
CA ALA A 243 11.69 6.41 -30.57
C ALA A 243 13.05 6.21 -29.90
N LEU A 244 13.43 7.09 -28.97
CA LEU A 244 14.66 6.96 -28.20
C LEU A 244 14.67 5.67 -27.35
N ARG A 245 13.58 5.39 -26.64
CA ARG A 245 13.46 4.17 -25.83
C ARG A 245 13.60 2.91 -26.68
N ALA A 246 12.94 2.89 -27.83
CA ALA A 246 13.05 1.77 -28.77
C ALA A 246 14.46 1.61 -29.34
N LEU A 247 15.14 2.73 -29.66
CA LEU A 247 16.53 2.71 -30.12
C LEU A 247 17.47 2.11 -29.08
N LEU A 248 17.34 2.52 -27.81
CA LEU A 248 18.18 2.01 -26.73
C LEU A 248 17.99 0.49 -26.47
N GLU A 249 16.81 -0.04 -26.84
CA GLU A 249 16.48 -1.46 -26.69
C GLU A 249 16.95 -2.29 -27.89
N ILE A 250 16.75 -1.79 -29.11
CA ILE A 250 16.96 -2.55 -30.36
C ILE A 250 18.41 -2.44 -30.85
N ASP A 251 19.02 -1.26 -30.74
CA ASP A 251 20.38 -1.01 -31.20
C ASP A 251 21.42 -1.15 -30.08
N ALA A 252 21.55 -2.36 -29.56
CA ALA A 252 22.42 -2.63 -28.42
C ALA A 252 23.91 -2.24 -28.67
N VAL A 253 24.35 -2.21 -29.92
CA VAL A 253 25.73 -1.86 -30.29
C VAL A 253 25.97 -0.36 -30.12
N ASN A 254 25.04 0.49 -30.58
CA ASN A 254 25.18 1.93 -30.53
C ASN A 254 24.48 2.56 -29.29
N ALA A 255 23.73 1.75 -28.50
CA ALA A 255 23.05 2.22 -27.30
C ALA A 255 23.98 2.97 -26.32
N PRO A 256 25.23 2.53 -26.04
CA PRO A 256 26.14 3.28 -25.19
C PRO A 256 26.46 4.68 -25.73
N ALA A 257 26.78 4.79 -27.03
CA ALA A 257 27.07 6.10 -27.64
C ALA A 257 25.87 7.01 -27.70
N THR A 258 24.67 6.46 -28.03
CA THR A 258 23.40 7.19 -28.01
C THR A 258 23.08 7.71 -26.61
N THR A 259 23.27 6.88 -25.59
CA THR A 259 23.09 7.21 -24.17
C THR A 259 23.98 8.39 -23.77
N VAL A 260 25.27 8.31 -24.03
CA VAL A 260 26.25 9.37 -23.69
C VAL A 260 25.90 10.67 -24.41
N ALA A 261 25.57 10.62 -25.71
CA ALA A 261 25.21 11.80 -26.50
C ALA A 261 23.95 12.50 -25.96
N VAL A 262 22.92 11.73 -25.56
CA VAL A 262 21.69 12.30 -25.00
C VAL A 262 21.93 12.88 -23.60
N LEU A 263 22.66 12.19 -22.74
CA LEU A 263 22.97 12.69 -21.38
C LEU A 263 23.87 13.92 -21.40
N GLY A 264 24.70 14.12 -22.43
CA GLY A 264 25.52 15.29 -22.65
C GLY A 264 24.78 16.49 -23.31
N GLY A 265 23.55 16.29 -23.78
CA GLY A 265 22.75 17.37 -24.40
C GLY A 265 21.96 18.17 -23.37
N ASP A 266 21.14 19.14 -23.88
CA ASP A 266 20.36 20.05 -23.03
C ASP A 266 18.88 19.63 -22.86
N ASP A 267 18.41 18.63 -23.64
CA ASP A 267 17.00 18.17 -23.57
C ASP A 267 16.79 17.28 -22.35
N TRP A 268 16.36 17.92 -21.25
CA TRP A 268 16.10 17.21 -19.97
C TRP A 268 15.05 16.10 -20.09
N ALA A 269 14.03 16.28 -20.93
CA ALA A 269 13.02 15.25 -21.14
C ALA A 269 13.64 13.98 -21.77
N MET A 270 14.55 14.13 -22.72
CA MET A 270 15.26 13.00 -23.31
C MET A 270 16.29 12.38 -22.34
N LYS A 271 16.95 13.20 -21.50
CA LYS A 271 17.82 12.69 -20.44
C LYS A 271 17.03 11.77 -19.48
N GLN A 272 15.81 12.17 -19.08
CA GLN A 272 14.95 11.35 -18.22
C GLN A 272 14.62 9.98 -18.86
N VAL A 273 14.28 9.96 -20.14
CA VAL A 273 14.04 8.70 -20.87
C VAL A 273 15.24 7.78 -20.83
N VAL A 274 16.44 8.34 -21.01
CA VAL A 274 17.69 7.56 -20.91
C VAL A 274 17.89 7.05 -19.49
N LEU A 275 17.82 7.93 -18.47
CA LEU A 275 18.02 7.55 -17.07
C LEU A 275 17.07 6.44 -16.63
N GLU A 276 15.79 6.50 -17.04
CA GLU A 276 14.82 5.42 -16.80
C GLU A 276 15.21 4.12 -17.52
N SER A 277 15.71 4.22 -18.76
CA SER A 277 16.09 3.06 -19.55
C SER A 277 17.34 2.35 -19.02
N LEU A 278 18.23 3.07 -18.32
CA LEU A 278 19.47 2.52 -17.76
C LEU A 278 19.21 1.34 -16.82
N TYR A 279 18.11 1.34 -16.07
CA TYR A 279 17.82 0.28 -15.10
C TYR A 279 17.63 -1.10 -15.76
N ALA A 280 17.06 -1.15 -16.95
CA ALA A 280 16.77 -2.40 -17.67
C ALA A 280 17.81 -2.73 -18.75
N SER A 281 18.60 -1.76 -19.19
CA SER A 281 19.53 -1.91 -20.31
C SER A 281 20.61 -2.97 -20.04
N ARG A 282 20.84 -3.85 -21.01
CA ARG A 282 21.90 -4.86 -21.02
C ARG A 282 22.94 -4.60 -22.12
N ALA A 283 22.96 -3.39 -22.68
CA ALA A 283 23.86 -3.05 -23.76
C ALA A 283 25.34 -3.25 -23.35
N PRO A 284 26.13 -3.99 -24.15
CA PRO A 284 27.54 -4.19 -23.87
C PRO A 284 28.32 -2.87 -23.86
N GLY A 285 29.23 -2.69 -22.89
CA GLY A 285 30.06 -1.48 -22.79
C GLY A 285 29.35 -0.25 -22.22
N LEU A 286 28.04 -0.34 -21.89
CA LEU A 286 27.27 0.80 -21.38
C LEU A 286 27.87 1.37 -20.08
N ALA A 287 28.20 0.51 -19.12
CA ALA A 287 28.78 0.96 -17.86
C ALA A 287 30.11 1.70 -18.06
N ALA A 288 31.00 1.18 -18.93
CA ALA A 288 32.27 1.84 -19.26
C ALA A 288 32.05 3.22 -19.91
N ALA A 289 31.10 3.31 -20.84
CA ALA A 289 30.77 4.57 -21.52
C ALA A 289 30.20 5.63 -20.53
N LEU A 290 29.30 5.20 -19.62
CA LEU A 290 28.76 6.06 -18.58
C LEU A 290 29.87 6.56 -17.64
N LEU A 291 30.74 5.67 -17.15
CA LEU A 291 31.80 6.02 -16.22
C LEU A 291 32.85 6.94 -16.87
N GLY A 292 33.18 6.71 -18.13
CA GLY A 292 34.11 7.57 -18.87
C GLY A 292 33.61 9.00 -19.10
N SER A 293 32.30 9.18 -19.16
CA SER A 293 31.69 10.49 -19.42
C SER A 293 31.13 11.15 -18.15
N LEU A 294 31.03 10.45 -17.05
CA LEU A 294 30.39 10.91 -15.80
C LEU A 294 30.86 12.30 -15.33
N PRO A 295 32.17 12.61 -15.30
CA PRO A 295 32.65 13.90 -14.81
C PRO A 295 32.31 15.10 -15.74
N SER A 296 31.90 14.84 -16.99
CA SER A 296 31.60 15.89 -17.97
C SER A 296 30.16 16.38 -17.92
N TRP A 297 29.28 15.73 -17.17
CA TRP A 297 27.85 16.05 -17.09
C TRP A 297 27.51 17.00 -15.94
N ASP A 298 26.32 17.63 -16.03
CA ASP A 298 25.76 18.41 -14.95
C ASP A 298 25.44 17.54 -13.70
N ALA A 299 25.32 18.17 -12.54
CA ALA A 299 25.10 17.47 -11.27
C ALA A 299 23.84 16.60 -11.28
N PRO A 300 22.65 17.03 -11.77
CA PRO A 300 21.48 16.18 -11.86
C PRO A 300 21.69 14.93 -12.73
N THR A 301 22.41 15.06 -13.85
CA THR A 301 22.71 13.93 -14.73
C THR A 301 23.69 12.96 -14.05
N GLN A 302 24.76 13.47 -13.39
CA GLN A 302 25.68 12.64 -12.62
C GLN A 302 24.95 11.86 -11.51
N SER A 303 24.09 12.55 -10.75
CA SER A 303 23.27 11.95 -9.69
C SER A 303 22.39 10.80 -10.24
N GLY A 304 21.65 11.07 -11.32
CA GLY A 304 20.80 10.06 -11.97
C GLY A 304 21.56 8.84 -12.45
N VAL A 305 22.74 9.03 -13.05
CA VAL A 305 23.60 7.92 -13.53
C VAL A 305 24.17 7.11 -12.37
N LEU A 306 24.64 7.77 -11.28
CA LEU A 306 25.11 7.08 -10.08
C LEU A 306 24.01 6.23 -9.44
N HIS A 307 22.79 6.74 -9.35
CA HIS A 307 21.64 5.97 -8.90
C HIS A 307 21.36 4.77 -9.80
N ALA A 308 21.41 4.94 -11.11
CA ALA A 308 21.19 3.85 -12.05
C ALA A 308 22.26 2.76 -11.92
N LEU A 309 23.54 3.12 -11.87
CA LEU A 309 24.64 2.19 -11.68
C LEU A 309 24.54 1.45 -10.33
N GLY A 310 24.16 2.17 -9.28
CA GLY A 310 23.90 1.59 -7.97
C GLY A 310 22.79 0.54 -8.00
N ARG A 311 21.64 0.87 -8.56
CA ARG A 311 20.50 -0.08 -8.66
C ARG A 311 20.80 -1.29 -9.56
N ARG A 312 21.70 -1.16 -10.52
CA ARG A 312 22.19 -2.26 -11.36
C ARG A 312 23.19 -3.16 -10.62
N GLY A 313 23.73 -2.72 -9.47
CA GLY A 313 24.81 -3.39 -8.79
C GLY A 313 26.10 -3.43 -9.63
N GLU A 314 26.37 -2.37 -10.38
CA GLU A 314 27.48 -2.31 -11.33
C GLU A 314 28.83 -2.20 -10.59
N ALA A 315 29.52 -3.33 -10.44
CA ALA A 315 30.76 -3.40 -9.65
C ALA A 315 31.86 -2.46 -10.15
N THR A 316 31.94 -2.23 -11.46
CA THR A 316 32.91 -1.32 -12.08
C THR A 316 32.72 0.14 -11.69
N ALA A 317 31.53 0.51 -11.19
CA ALA A 317 31.24 1.86 -10.75
C ALA A 317 31.73 2.18 -9.32
N ALA A 318 32.24 1.20 -8.58
CA ALA A 318 32.62 1.40 -7.17
C ALA A 318 33.66 2.51 -6.99
N ALA A 319 34.71 2.55 -7.79
CA ALA A 319 35.74 3.59 -7.71
C ALA A 319 35.22 4.99 -8.04
N ALA A 320 34.38 5.10 -9.07
CA ALA A 320 33.77 6.38 -9.45
C ALA A 320 32.77 6.86 -8.37
N ALA A 321 31.99 5.96 -7.79
CA ALA A 321 31.07 6.29 -6.69
C ALA A 321 31.83 6.72 -5.43
N VAL A 322 32.98 6.08 -5.10
CA VAL A 322 33.86 6.52 -4.00
C VAL A 322 34.38 7.94 -4.28
N ALA A 323 34.89 8.22 -5.48
CA ALA A 323 35.37 9.56 -5.84
C ALA A 323 34.23 10.60 -5.76
N ALA A 324 33.03 10.28 -6.18
CA ALA A 324 31.86 11.16 -6.17
C ALA A 324 31.36 11.49 -4.75
N THR A 325 31.75 10.75 -3.71
CA THR A 325 31.44 11.12 -2.31
C THR A 325 32.10 12.42 -1.86
N ALA A 326 33.13 12.90 -2.60
CA ALA A 326 33.82 14.18 -2.34
C ALA A 326 33.38 15.28 -3.34
N HIS A 327 32.34 15.07 -4.14
CA HIS A 327 31.87 16.04 -5.11
C HIS A 327 31.37 17.32 -4.44
N ALA A 328 31.54 18.48 -5.12
CA ALA A 328 31.10 19.77 -4.59
C ALA A 328 29.58 19.83 -4.36
N ASP A 329 28.81 19.24 -5.29
CA ASP A 329 27.35 19.18 -5.23
C ASP A 329 26.88 18.10 -4.27
N ALA A 330 25.95 18.45 -3.36
CA ALA A 330 25.42 17.55 -2.32
C ALA A 330 24.54 16.44 -2.89
N GLU A 331 23.82 16.70 -4.00
CA GLU A 331 22.96 15.69 -4.64
C GLU A 331 23.82 14.56 -5.23
N VAL A 332 24.92 14.91 -5.87
CA VAL A 332 25.89 13.95 -6.40
C VAL A 332 26.52 13.14 -5.26
N ARG A 333 26.92 13.78 -4.17
CA ARG A 333 27.45 13.05 -2.99
C ARG A 333 26.42 12.08 -2.42
N GLY A 334 25.16 12.52 -2.26
CA GLY A 334 24.06 11.68 -1.78
C GLY A 334 23.79 10.47 -2.67
N ALA A 335 23.79 10.68 -4.01
CA ALA A 335 23.66 9.62 -5.00
C ALA A 335 24.82 8.61 -4.92
N ALA A 336 26.04 9.09 -4.79
CA ALA A 336 27.24 8.27 -4.65
C ALA A 336 27.20 7.42 -3.38
N ILE A 337 26.86 8.01 -2.23
CA ILE A 337 26.69 7.31 -0.95
C ILE A 337 25.63 6.20 -1.09
N THR A 338 24.51 6.50 -1.72
CA THR A 338 23.42 5.53 -1.93
C THR A 338 23.85 4.40 -2.87
N ALA A 339 24.53 4.73 -3.96
CA ALA A 339 25.03 3.74 -4.92
C ALA A 339 26.01 2.76 -4.27
N LEU A 340 26.92 3.24 -3.43
CA LEU A 340 27.87 2.40 -2.70
C LEU A 340 27.20 1.35 -1.80
N GLY A 341 25.98 1.60 -1.32
CA GLY A 341 25.21 0.64 -0.53
C GLY A 341 24.64 -0.55 -1.32
N THR A 342 24.63 -0.47 -2.64
CA THR A 342 24.04 -1.46 -3.55
C THR A 342 25.05 -2.09 -4.51
N ILE A 343 26.11 -1.38 -4.82
CA ILE A 343 27.25 -1.91 -5.60
C ILE A 343 28.07 -2.87 -4.72
N PRO A 344 28.55 -4.00 -5.26
CA PRO A 344 29.49 -4.85 -4.53
C PRO A 344 30.73 -4.06 -4.09
N GLY A 345 30.94 -3.98 -2.79
CA GLY A 345 31.97 -3.15 -2.22
C GLY A 345 33.19 -3.93 -1.71
N SER A 346 34.08 -3.22 -1.05
CA SER A 346 35.31 -3.70 -0.47
C SER A 346 35.50 -3.19 0.97
N ALA A 347 36.55 -3.62 1.63
CA ALA A 347 36.99 -3.05 2.91
C ALA A 347 37.22 -1.55 2.84
N GLU A 348 37.71 -1.03 1.70
CA GLU A 348 37.92 0.40 1.49
C GLU A 348 36.59 1.16 1.39
N THR A 349 35.63 0.63 0.62
CA THR A 349 34.27 1.18 0.53
C THR A 349 33.63 1.28 1.92
N ALA A 350 33.80 0.25 2.76
CA ALA A 350 33.27 0.24 4.12
C ALA A 350 33.88 1.37 4.96
N ARG A 351 35.20 1.61 4.85
CA ARG A 351 35.88 2.70 5.57
C ARG A 351 35.40 4.09 5.10
N VAL A 352 35.24 4.28 3.79
CA VAL A 352 34.72 5.55 3.24
C VAL A 352 33.32 5.82 3.79
N LEU A 353 32.42 4.86 3.73
CA LEU A 353 31.06 5.03 4.26
C LEU A 353 31.06 5.25 5.79
N ALA A 354 31.90 4.55 6.53
CA ALA A 354 32.01 4.75 8.00
C ALA A 354 32.52 6.17 8.33
N LYS A 355 33.50 6.69 7.55
CA LYS A 355 33.99 8.05 7.72
C LYS A 355 32.88 9.09 7.49
N ILE A 356 32.06 8.90 6.45
CA ILE A 356 30.90 9.78 6.19
C ILE A 356 29.85 9.62 7.29
N ALA A 357 29.60 8.39 7.77
CA ALA A 357 28.65 8.11 8.86
C ALA A 357 29.05 8.77 10.19
N ALA A 358 30.34 8.98 10.40
CA ALA A 358 30.91 9.69 11.55
C ALA A 358 31.02 11.21 11.31
N GLY A 359 30.71 11.71 10.10
CA GLY A 359 30.81 13.11 9.71
C GLY A 359 29.72 14.00 10.33
N ALA A 360 29.91 15.32 10.16
CA ALA A 360 29.03 16.34 10.76
C ALA A 360 27.72 16.54 10.00
N ASP A 361 27.67 16.23 8.69
CA ASP A 361 26.44 16.34 7.91
C ASP A 361 25.48 15.22 8.28
N ALA A 362 24.36 15.58 8.91
CA ALA A 362 23.40 14.63 9.45
C ALA A 362 22.68 13.81 8.34
N ALA A 363 22.45 14.41 7.16
CA ALA A 363 21.77 13.73 6.04
C ALA A 363 22.70 12.71 5.40
N GLU A 364 23.94 13.11 5.10
CA GLU A 364 24.97 12.23 4.54
C GLU A 364 25.34 11.11 5.53
N ALA A 365 25.51 11.45 6.82
CA ALA A 365 25.79 10.47 7.85
C ALA A 365 24.69 9.41 7.97
N LYS A 366 23.42 9.83 7.92
CA LYS A 366 22.28 8.89 7.91
C LYS A 366 22.29 8.00 6.66
N ALA A 367 22.50 8.59 5.48
CA ALA A 367 22.57 7.85 4.23
C ALA A 367 23.72 6.84 4.22
N ALA A 368 24.90 7.25 4.72
CA ALA A 368 26.08 6.39 4.82
C ALA A 368 25.88 5.21 5.78
N ARG A 369 25.22 5.41 6.94
CA ARG A 369 24.86 4.31 7.85
C ARG A 369 23.98 3.27 7.16
N VAL A 370 22.97 3.72 6.41
CA VAL A 370 22.07 2.82 5.67
C VAL A 370 22.84 2.08 4.57
N SER A 371 23.69 2.77 3.83
CA SER A 371 24.50 2.19 2.75
C SER A 371 25.52 1.18 3.29
N LEU A 372 26.21 1.50 4.39
CA LEU A 372 27.16 0.60 5.04
C LEU A 372 26.47 -0.66 5.60
N ALA A 373 25.25 -0.53 6.10
CA ALA A 373 24.45 -1.67 6.57
C ALA A 373 24.10 -2.64 5.43
N ARG A 374 23.88 -2.13 4.21
CA ARG A 374 23.56 -2.92 3.00
C ARG A 374 24.78 -3.39 2.24
N LEU A 375 25.92 -2.74 2.44
CA LEU A 375 27.15 -3.02 1.68
C LEU A 375 27.56 -4.47 1.82
N ASN A 376 27.71 -5.17 0.69
CA ASN A 376 28.19 -6.54 0.62
C ASN A 376 29.45 -6.61 -0.24
N GLY A 377 30.29 -7.58 0.04
CA GLY A 377 31.49 -7.81 -0.74
C GLY A 377 32.66 -8.35 0.09
N PRO A 378 33.75 -8.72 -0.59
CA PRO A 378 34.93 -9.31 0.07
C PRO A 378 35.52 -8.37 1.12
N GLY A 379 35.77 -8.90 2.32
CA GLY A 379 36.42 -8.18 3.39
C GLY A 379 35.59 -7.12 4.12
N VAL A 380 34.33 -6.87 3.71
CA VAL A 380 33.47 -5.84 4.35
C VAL A 380 33.22 -6.17 5.83
N SER A 381 32.79 -7.40 6.15
CA SER A 381 32.55 -7.81 7.53
C SER A 381 33.81 -7.76 8.39
N ALA A 382 34.94 -8.15 7.85
CA ALA A 382 36.23 -8.03 8.54
C ALA A 382 36.65 -6.57 8.76
N ALA A 383 36.36 -5.69 7.78
CA ALA A 383 36.61 -4.25 7.93
C ALA A 383 35.74 -3.61 9.00
N VAL A 384 34.46 -4.03 9.11
CA VAL A 384 33.57 -3.57 10.18
C VAL A 384 34.08 -3.98 11.55
N LEU A 385 34.50 -5.24 11.74
CA LEU A 385 35.08 -5.72 13.00
C LEU A 385 36.37 -4.98 13.36
N SER A 386 37.31 -4.88 12.43
CA SER A 386 38.59 -4.20 12.70
C SER A 386 38.41 -2.70 12.92
N GLY A 387 37.50 -2.06 12.20
CA GLY A 387 37.17 -0.64 12.35
C GLY A 387 36.46 -0.34 13.67
N ALA A 388 35.71 -1.28 14.22
CA ALA A 388 35.12 -1.17 15.57
C ALA A 388 36.18 -1.26 16.69
N GLU A 389 37.28 -2.00 16.43
CA GLU A 389 38.35 -2.19 17.42
C GLU A 389 39.37 -1.04 17.42
N GLN A 390 39.68 -0.47 16.24
CA GLN A 390 40.82 0.41 16.04
C GLN A 390 40.43 1.75 15.41
N GLY A 391 41.12 2.82 15.76
CA GLY A 391 40.94 4.15 15.22
C GLY A 391 40.35 5.16 16.18
N GLU A 392 39.93 6.32 15.64
CA GLU A 392 39.28 7.39 16.42
C GLU A 392 37.90 6.98 16.94
N ALA A 393 37.51 7.47 18.10
CA ALA A 393 36.28 7.11 18.78
C ALA A 393 35.02 7.26 17.92
N ALA A 394 34.89 8.36 17.16
CA ALA A 394 33.74 8.59 16.27
C ALA A 394 33.63 7.54 15.16
N LEU A 395 34.78 7.18 14.56
CA LEU A 395 34.79 6.16 13.49
C LEU A 395 34.50 4.76 14.05
N ARG A 396 35.08 4.43 15.21
CA ARG A 396 34.81 3.17 15.90
C ARG A 396 33.33 3.04 16.26
N THR A 397 32.74 4.11 16.79
CA THR A 397 31.32 4.16 17.12
C THR A 397 30.45 3.86 15.86
N ALA A 398 30.78 4.46 14.71
CA ALA A 398 30.09 4.18 13.47
C ALA A 398 30.18 2.71 13.04
N PHE A 399 31.34 2.07 13.21
CA PHE A 399 31.49 0.64 12.93
C PHE A 399 30.81 -0.27 13.96
N ILE A 400 30.82 0.10 15.24
CA ILE A 400 30.09 -0.64 16.28
C ILE A 400 28.59 -0.68 16.00
N GLU A 401 27.99 0.44 15.60
CA GLU A 401 26.59 0.50 15.18
C GLU A 401 26.30 -0.48 14.02
N GLN A 402 27.27 -0.66 13.11
CA GLN A 402 27.12 -1.58 11.98
C GLN A 402 27.15 -3.04 12.39
N LEU A 403 27.81 -3.43 13.47
CA LEU A 403 27.76 -4.81 13.96
C LEU A 403 26.30 -5.22 14.23
N ALA A 404 25.54 -4.36 14.89
CA ALA A 404 24.11 -4.59 15.17
C ALA A 404 23.26 -4.55 13.90
N LEU A 405 23.37 -3.50 13.08
CA LEU A 405 22.58 -3.33 11.86
C LEU A 405 22.80 -4.46 10.83
N ARG A 406 23.98 -5.06 10.82
CA ARG A 406 24.36 -6.17 9.94
C ARG A 406 24.18 -7.55 10.59
N ASN A 407 23.70 -7.58 11.83
CA ASN A 407 23.55 -8.81 12.64
C ASN A 407 24.83 -9.65 12.70
N GLN A 408 26.00 -8.97 12.87
CA GLN A 408 27.31 -9.62 12.97
C GLN A 408 27.57 -10.11 14.41
N THR A 409 27.06 -11.29 14.71
CA THR A 409 27.19 -11.91 16.06
C THR A 409 28.64 -12.26 16.43
N GLU A 410 29.51 -12.41 15.42
CA GLU A 410 30.97 -12.59 15.62
C GLU A 410 31.60 -11.40 16.33
N GLY A 411 30.95 -10.23 16.35
CA GLY A 411 31.36 -9.05 17.08
C GLY A 411 31.11 -9.09 18.59
N LEU A 412 30.32 -10.03 19.09
CA LEU A 412 29.98 -10.09 20.54
C LEU A 412 31.22 -10.11 21.48
N PRO A 413 32.28 -10.91 21.23
CA PRO A 413 33.47 -10.87 22.07
C PRO A 413 34.16 -9.49 22.06
N LEU A 414 34.18 -8.82 20.89
CA LEU A 414 34.72 -7.47 20.80
C LEU A 414 33.88 -6.47 21.61
N LEU A 415 32.54 -6.51 21.48
CA LEU A 415 31.63 -5.63 22.23
C LEU A 415 31.85 -5.78 23.78
N LEU A 416 32.06 -7.01 24.26
CA LEU A 416 32.40 -7.24 25.68
C LEU A 416 33.76 -6.62 26.07
N LYS A 417 34.78 -6.71 25.21
CA LYS A 417 36.09 -6.06 25.43
C LYS A 417 35.93 -4.54 25.49
N LEU A 418 35.10 -3.96 24.61
CA LEU A 418 34.85 -2.52 24.52
C LEU A 418 34.08 -1.95 25.73
N ARG A 419 33.55 -2.76 26.61
CA ARG A 419 33.02 -2.33 27.92
C ARG A 419 34.05 -1.60 28.76
N ALA A 420 35.31 -1.92 28.61
CA ALA A 420 36.45 -1.30 29.33
C ALA A 420 37.14 -0.22 28.47
N ASP A 421 36.56 0.22 27.39
CA ASP A 421 37.18 1.24 26.53
C ASP A 421 37.34 2.58 27.26
N PRO A 422 38.44 3.31 27.07
CA PRO A 422 38.62 4.62 27.71
C PRO A 422 37.57 5.65 27.28
N ASP A 423 37.05 5.57 26.06
CA ASP A 423 36.08 6.51 25.54
C ASP A 423 34.63 6.10 25.90
N ALA A 424 33.91 6.99 26.56
CA ALA A 424 32.53 6.74 27.02
C ALA A 424 31.51 6.55 25.83
N ALA A 425 31.73 7.25 24.70
CA ALA A 425 30.85 7.08 23.53
C ALA A 425 31.03 5.69 22.91
N VAL A 426 32.26 5.19 22.90
CA VAL A 426 32.55 3.82 22.43
C VAL A 426 31.90 2.79 23.36
N ARG A 427 32.02 2.95 24.68
CA ARG A 427 31.35 2.06 25.66
C ARG A 427 29.83 2.10 25.49
N ALA A 428 29.27 3.28 25.33
CA ALA A 428 27.81 3.48 25.11
C ALA A 428 27.30 2.84 23.82
N ALA A 429 28.05 2.96 22.73
CA ALA A 429 27.71 2.32 21.44
C ALA A 429 27.82 0.79 21.55
N ALA A 430 28.89 0.29 22.20
CA ALA A 430 29.10 -1.13 22.41
C ALA A 430 27.97 -1.76 23.27
N ALA A 431 27.52 -1.07 24.33
CA ALA A 431 26.39 -1.52 25.14
C ALA A 431 25.10 -1.62 24.30
N THR A 432 24.85 -0.63 23.44
CA THR A 432 23.67 -0.63 22.52
C THR A 432 23.74 -1.82 21.55
N ALA A 433 24.87 -1.97 20.86
CA ALA A 433 25.04 -3.06 19.90
C ALA A 433 24.99 -4.44 20.55
N PHE A 434 25.52 -4.56 21.78
CA PHE A 434 25.43 -5.80 22.55
C PHE A 434 23.96 -6.14 22.88
N GLY A 435 23.15 -5.16 23.29
CA GLY A 435 21.71 -5.36 23.54
C GLY A 435 20.92 -5.83 22.32
N ASP A 436 21.33 -5.39 21.14
CA ASP A 436 20.69 -5.81 19.88
C ASP A 436 21.12 -7.21 19.41
N LEU A 437 22.38 -7.60 19.66
CA LEU A 437 22.98 -8.83 19.13
C LEU A 437 22.98 -10.00 20.13
N ALA A 438 23.15 -9.73 21.42
CA ALA A 438 23.38 -10.77 22.43
C ALA A 438 22.18 -11.70 22.59
N PRO A 439 22.39 -12.98 22.93
CA PRO A 439 21.30 -13.89 23.29
C PRO A 439 20.64 -13.44 24.61
N ILE A 440 19.37 -13.80 24.81
CA ILE A 440 18.59 -13.42 26.03
C ILE A 440 19.29 -13.89 27.33
N ALA A 441 20.05 -14.98 27.26
CA ALA A 441 20.81 -15.48 28.41
C ALA A 441 21.82 -14.47 28.99
N ASP A 442 22.25 -13.50 28.18
CA ASP A 442 23.25 -12.49 28.55
C ASP A 442 22.66 -11.23 29.22
N VAL A 443 21.39 -11.25 29.63
CA VAL A 443 20.76 -10.14 30.36
C VAL A 443 21.57 -9.71 31.57
N LYS A 444 22.19 -10.66 32.30
CA LYS A 444 23.04 -10.35 33.44
C LYS A 444 24.24 -9.47 33.05
N THR A 445 24.84 -9.68 31.91
CA THR A 445 25.97 -8.88 31.42
C THR A 445 25.56 -7.39 31.25
N LEU A 446 24.37 -7.10 30.70
CA LEU A 446 23.86 -5.74 30.60
C LEU A 446 23.42 -5.14 31.94
N LEU A 447 22.95 -5.94 32.89
CA LEU A 447 22.70 -5.52 34.26
C LEU A 447 24.01 -5.01 34.88
N ASP A 448 25.06 -5.84 34.84
CA ASP A 448 26.40 -5.51 35.41
C ASP A 448 27.01 -4.31 34.67
N TRP A 449 26.77 -4.16 33.37
CA TRP A 449 27.23 -2.99 32.62
C TRP A 449 26.50 -1.72 33.02
N THR A 450 25.17 -1.77 33.15
CA THR A 450 24.33 -0.62 33.55
C THR A 450 24.75 -0.12 34.96
N LEU A 451 25.03 -1.04 35.86
CA LEU A 451 25.45 -0.70 37.23
C LEU A 451 26.88 -0.17 37.30
N ALA A 452 27.76 -0.64 36.44
CA ALA A 452 29.18 -0.20 36.41
C ALA A 452 29.38 1.11 35.65
N ALA A 453 28.43 1.53 34.82
CA ALA A 453 28.55 2.75 34.01
C ALA A 453 28.63 3.99 34.87
N THR A 454 29.68 4.83 34.67
CA THR A 454 29.90 6.09 35.36
C THR A 454 29.48 7.31 34.56
N ASP A 455 29.48 7.20 33.23
CA ASP A 455 28.99 8.23 32.33
C ASP A 455 27.48 8.14 32.15
N ALA A 456 26.79 9.29 32.21
CA ALA A 456 25.34 9.34 32.15
C ALA A 456 24.74 8.84 30.78
N ASN A 457 25.44 9.14 29.67
CA ASN A 457 24.99 8.67 28.35
C ASN A 457 25.21 7.15 28.21
N GLU A 458 26.36 6.64 28.66
CA GLU A 458 26.65 5.21 28.71
C GLU A 458 25.60 4.48 29.56
N GLN A 459 25.31 4.97 30.76
CA GLN A 459 24.28 4.39 31.64
C GLN A 459 22.90 4.36 30.96
N SER A 460 22.51 5.48 30.36
CA SER A 460 21.23 5.57 29.65
C SER A 460 21.15 4.60 28.46
N ARG A 461 22.24 4.40 27.72
CA ARG A 461 22.28 3.47 26.59
C ARG A 461 22.32 2.01 27.05
N ALA A 462 23.10 1.69 28.07
CA ALA A 462 23.13 0.35 28.66
C ALA A 462 21.77 -0.05 29.24
N LEU A 463 21.08 0.89 29.91
CA LEU A 463 19.73 0.66 30.42
C LEU A 463 18.70 0.40 29.27
N ARG A 464 18.80 1.14 28.18
CA ARG A 464 17.95 0.88 26.99
C ARG A 464 18.26 -0.46 26.36
N ALA A 465 19.54 -0.80 26.22
CA ALA A 465 19.99 -2.08 25.71
C ALA A 465 19.48 -3.25 26.57
N LEU A 466 19.54 -3.09 27.91
CA LEU A 466 18.99 -4.05 28.87
C LEU A 466 17.48 -4.27 28.63
N VAL A 467 16.72 -3.20 28.45
CA VAL A 467 15.28 -3.28 28.13
C VAL A 467 15.05 -3.98 26.79
N THR A 468 15.79 -3.59 25.74
CA THR A 468 15.68 -4.19 24.40
C THR A 468 15.92 -5.70 24.45
N LEU A 469 17.02 -6.12 25.10
CA LEU A 469 17.35 -7.54 25.22
C LEU A 469 16.31 -8.31 26.02
N THR A 470 15.85 -7.73 27.13
CA THR A 470 14.85 -8.35 28.01
C THR A 470 13.50 -8.51 27.29
N LEU A 471 13.08 -7.53 26.48
CA LEU A 471 11.83 -7.57 25.70
C LEU A 471 11.84 -8.63 24.59
N ARG A 472 12.99 -9.12 24.16
CA ARG A 472 13.09 -10.26 23.21
C ARG A 472 12.63 -11.59 23.83
N ASN A 473 12.52 -11.68 25.16
CA ASN A 473 11.84 -12.82 25.80
C ASN A 473 10.32 -12.65 25.64
N PRO A 474 9.63 -13.56 24.92
CA PRO A 474 8.19 -13.47 24.66
C PRO A 474 7.33 -13.73 25.90
N THR A 475 7.89 -14.35 26.94
CA THR A 475 7.16 -14.73 28.16
C THR A 475 7.08 -13.55 29.13
N ILE A 476 5.99 -12.80 29.05
CA ILE A 476 5.77 -11.56 29.84
C ILE A 476 5.93 -11.82 31.35
N ALA A 477 5.43 -12.95 31.85
CA ALA A 477 5.48 -13.28 33.27
C ALA A 477 6.90 -13.44 33.83
N THR A 478 7.87 -13.85 33.01
CA THR A 478 9.24 -14.15 33.46
C THR A 478 10.31 -13.21 32.94
N ARG A 479 10.02 -12.44 31.87
CA ARG A 479 11.02 -11.63 31.19
C ARG A 479 11.71 -10.58 32.11
N GLY A 480 10.97 -10.02 33.08
CA GLY A 480 11.50 -9.05 34.02
C GLY A 480 12.27 -9.66 35.21
N ALA A 481 12.23 -10.98 35.38
CA ALA A 481 12.79 -11.65 36.56
C ALA A 481 14.27 -11.30 36.87
N PRO A 482 15.20 -11.30 35.92
CA PRO A 482 16.58 -10.92 36.18
C PRO A 482 16.72 -9.48 36.71
N VAL A 483 15.87 -8.58 36.21
CA VAL A 483 15.95 -7.14 36.53
C VAL A 483 15.38 -6.86 37.93
N TYR A 484 14.15 -7.35 38.23
CA TYR A 484 13.58 -7.10 39.55
C TYR A 484 14.34 -7.85 40.67
N ALA A 485 14.85 -9.05 40.41
CA ALA A 485 15.70 -9.75 41.36
C ALA A 485 17.00 -8.97 41.65
N ALA A 486 17.61 -8.37 40.64
CA ALA A 486 18.78 -7.51 40.82
C ALA A 486 18.43 -6.25 41.62
N ILE A 487 17.28 -5.62 41.43
CA ILE A 487 16.83 -4.43 42.18
C ILE A 487 16.57 -4.79 43.66
N GLU A 488 15.91 -5.92 43.93
CA GLU A 488 15.57 -6.36 45.28
C GLU A 488 16.81 -6.66 46.17
N SER A 489 17.90 -7.08 45.54
CA SER A 489 19.18 -7.35 46.22
C SER A 489 20.18 -6.17 46.19
N ALA A 490 19.85 -5.07 45.53
CA ALA A 490 20.76 -3.98 45.29
C ALA A 490 20.79 -2.94 46.42
N SER A 491 21.86 -2.10 46.46
CA SER A 491 21.83 -0.86 47.21
C SER A 491 20.79 0.11 46.66
N ALA A 492 20.37 1.10 47.46
CA ALA A 492 19.42 2.13 47.03
C ALA A 492 19.87 2.83 45.73
N GLU A 493 21.18 3.14 45.63
CA GLU A 493 21.75 3.77 44.43
C GLU A 493 21.61 2.88 43.20
N ALA A 494 21.93 1.59 43.30
CA ALA A 494 21.83 0.64 42.21
C ALA A 494 20.34 0.39 41.82
N ALA A 495 19.43 0.32 42.80
CA ALA A 495 18.00 0.21 42.57
C ALA A 495 17.48 1.40 41.76
N LEU A 496 17.86 2.65 42.09
CA LEU A 496 17.49 3.87 41.37
C LEU A 496 17.95 3.86 39.91
N ARG A 497 19.12 3.25 39.62
CA ARG A 497 19.60 3.10 38.24
C ARG A 497 18.78 2.12 37.40
N LEU A 498 18.25 1.06 38.00
CA LEU A 498 17.53 -0.03 37.29
C LEU A 498 16.00 0.16 37.24
N LEU A 499 15.40 0.84 38.23
CA LEU A 499 13.96 1.04 38.32
C LEU A 499 13.30 1.55 37.03
N PRO A 500 13.89 2.49 36.26
CA PRO A 500 13.31 2.93 35.00
C PRO A 500 13.17 1.82 33.92
N ALA A 501 13.96 0.74 34.03
CA ALA A 501 13.82 -0.41 33.13
C ALA A 501 12.55 -1.21 33.41
N LEU A 502 12.15 -1.40 34.65
CA LEU A 502 10.97 -2.19 35.02
C LEU A 502 9.71 -1.68 34.35
N GLY A 503 9.48 -0.36 34.39
CA GLY A 503 8.32 0.27 33.78
C GLY A 503 8.22 0.08 32.25
N ARG A 504 9.36 -0.15 31.59
CA ARG A 504 9.43 -0.43 30.15
C ARG A 504 9.31 -1.90 29.81
N ILE A 505 9.81 -2.76 30.70
CA ILE A 505 9.75 -4.23 30.53
C ILE A 505 8.32 -4.72 30.73
N GLY A 506 7.59 -4.15 31.70
CA GLY A 506 6.21 -4.52 31.99
C GLY A 506 6.08 -5.88 32.71
N GLY A 507 4.83 -6.33 32.79
CA GLY A 507 4.47 -7.62 33.39
C GLY A 507 4.15 -7.56 34.88
N GLU A 508 3.21 -8.39 35.34
CA GLU A 508 2.66 -8.41 36.70
C GLU A 508 3.74 -8.63 37.80
N PRO A 509 4.67 -9.59 37.69
CA PRO A 509 5.70 -9.76 38.72
C PRO A 509 6.62 -8.56 38.89
N SER A 510 6.96 -7.88 37.78
CA SER A 510 7.74 -6.66 37.78
C SER A 510 6.98 -5.51 38.45
N ALA A 511 5.66 -5.38 38.16
CA ALA A 511 4.79 -4.37 38.77
C ALA A 511 4.63 -4.62 40.28
N ALA A 512 4.47 -5.88 40.69
CA ALA A 512 4.38 -6.27 42.10
C ALA A 512 5.69 -5.96 42.87
N SER A 513 6.84 -6.21 42.25
CA SER A 513 8.16 -5.82 42.83
C SER A 513 8.27 -4.29 42.98
N ALA A 514 7.93 -3.52 41.93
CA ALA A 514 7.92 -2.08 42.01
C ALA A 514 6.96 -1.54 43.10
N ALA A 515 5.78 -2.18 43.28
CA ALA A 515 4.84 -1.80 44.32
C ALA A 515 5.38 -2.05 45.73
N ARG A 516 6.11 -3.16 45.94
CA ARG A 516 6.80 -3.40 47.26
C ARG A 516 7.81 -2.31 47.53
N LEU A 517 8.59 -1.94 46.55
CA LEU A 517 9.60 -0.86 46.69
C LEU A 517 8.94 0.52 46.90
N ALA A 518 7.80 0.78 46.26
CA ALA A 518 7.04 2.04 46.49
C ALA A 518 6.45 2.15 47.88
N LEU A 519 6.33 1.05 48.63
CA LEU A 519 5.93 1.00 50.03
C LEU A 519 7.14 0.82 50.98
N GLY A 520 8.37 0.81 50.49
CA GLY A 520 9.60 0.64 51.24
C GLY A 520 10.00 1.85 52.06
N ALA A 521 10.99 1.68 52.96
CA ALA A 521 11.44 2.72 53.89
C ALA A 521 12.30 3.80 53.22
N ASP A 522 13.04 3.49 52.14
CA ASP A 522 13.86 4.46 51.45
C ASP A 522 12.96 5.36 50.56
N ALA A 523 12.86 6.63 50.94
CA ALA A 523 11.97 7.58 50.29
C ALA A 523 12.27 7.81 48.80
N LYS A 524 13.58 7.83 48.43
CA LYS A 524 13.97 8.04 47.02
C LYS A 524 13.66 6.83 46.15
N VAL A 525 13.92 5.64 46.67
CA VAL A 525 13.58 4.39 45.97
C VAL A 525 12.09 4.25 45.88
N ALA A 526 11.34 4.56 46.94
CA ALA A 526 9.88 4.50 46.93
C ALA A 526 9.25 5.46 45.90
N GLU A 527 9.73 6.70 45.85
CA GLU A 527 9.30 7.68 44.85
C GLU A 527 9.61 7.23 43.41
N ALA A 528 10.81 6.75 43.16
CA ALA A 528 11.23 6.27 41.84
C ALA A 528 10.45 5.02 41.40
N ALA A 529 10.17 4.11 42.33
CA ALA A 529 9.35 2.92 42.05
C ALA A 529 7.92 3.28 41.73
N LEU A 530 7.31 4.23 42.44
CA LEU A 530 5.99 4.75 42.16
C LEU A 530 5.94 5.47 40.80
N ALA A 531 6.97 6.29 40.49
CA ALA A 531 7.10 6.93 39.18
C ALA A 531 7.26 5.92 38.03
N ALA A 532 7.93 4.79 38.26
CA ALA A 532 8.00 3.70 37.28
C ALA A 532 6.61 3.06 37.05
N LEU A 533 5.85 2.80 38.09
CA LEU A 533 4.49 2.26 38.03
C LEU A 533 3.53 3.18 37.26
N THR A 534 3.58 4.50 37.46
CA THR A 534 2.72 5.45 36.75
C THR A 534 3.01 5.55 35.25
N ARG A 535 4.20 5.14 34.83
CA ARG A 535 4.64 5.10 33.39
C ARG A 535 4.63 3.71 32.79
N TRP A 536 3.97 2.76 33.44
CA TRP A 536 3.96 1.35 33.01
C TRP A 536 3.40 1.19 31.59
N SER A 537 3.97 0.24 30.85
CA SER A 537 3.65 0.05 29.43
C SER A 537 2.34 -0.73 29.17
N ASP A 538 1.87 -1.48 30.17
CA ASP A 538 0.70 -2.37 30.04
C ASP A 538 -0.24 -2.27 31.27
N THR A 539 -1.34 -3.00 31.27
CA THR A 539 -2.39 -2.99 32.32
C THR A 539 -1.93 -3.61 33.63
N THR A 540 -0.83 -4.36 33.65
CA THR A 540 -0.40 -5.15 34.83
C THR A 540 -0.04 -4.31 36.05
N ALA A 541 0.26 -3.02 35.85
CA ALA A 541 0.52 -2.10 36.97
C ALA A 541 -0.74 -1.59 37.68
N LEU A 542 -1.93 -1.70 37.10
CA LEU A 542 -3.15 -1.11 37.66
C LEU A 542 -3.47 -1.66 39.07
N ALA A 543 -3.47 -2.99 39.21
CA ALA A 543 -3.68 -3.65 40.50
C ALA A 543 -2.60 -3.29 41.51
N SER A 544 -1.34 -3.14 41.06
CA SER A 544 -0.19 -2.73 41.85
C SER A 544 -0.32 -1.29 42.35
N LEU A 545 -0.70 -0.36 41.47
CA LEU A 545 -0.97 1.06 41.84
C LEU A 545 -2.12 1.16 42.84
N ALA A 546 -3.22 0.44 42.64
CA ALA A 546 -4.30 0.39 43.59
C ALA A 546 -3.83 -0.13 44.96
N GLY A 547 -3.00 -1.18 44.98
CA GLY A 547 -2.40 -1.71 46.21
C GLY A 547 -1.47 -0.71 46.91
N VAL A 548 -0.73 0.10 46.18
CA VAL A 548 0.07 1.19 46.77
C VAL A 548 -0.86 2.27 47.35
N ALA A 549 -1.92 2.69 46.66
CA ALA A 549 -2.87 3.68 47.13
C ALA A 549 -3.57 3.25 48.44
N GLU A 550 -3.91 1.96 48.55
CA GLU A 550 -4.51 1.41 49.77
C GLU A 550 -3.58 1.38 50.96
N LYS A 551 -2.32 0.93 50.74
CA LYS A 551 -1.40 0.58 51.80
C LYS A 551 -0.49 1.73 52.28
N THR A 552 -0.27 2.72 51.39
CA THR A 552 0.62 3.82 51.76
C THR A 552 0.03 4.70 52.85
N THR A 553 0.88 5.09 53.77
CA THR A 553 0.56 6.08 54.83
C THR A 553 0.80 7.53 54.37
N LEU A 554 1.45 7.71 53.22
CA LEU A 554 1.83 9.02 52.68
C LEU A 554 0.75 9.56 51.76
N PRO A 555 0.09 10.69 52.07
CA PRO A 555 -0.98 11.27 51.25
C PRO A 555 -0.53 11.57 49.81
N ALA A 556 0.67 12.11 49.62
CA ALA A 556 1.23 12.41 48.30
C ALA A 556 1.41 11.15 47.45
N ALA A 557 1.95 10.08 48.01
CA ALA A 557 2.13 8.80 47.29
C ALA A 557 0.77 8.20 46.91
N ARG A 558 -0.24 8.31 47.80
CA ARG A 558 -1.61 7.87 47.49
C ARG A 558 -2.20 8.64 46.29
N THR A 559 -2.11 9.97 46.31
CA THR A 559 -2.54 10.81 45.22
C THR A 559 -1.86 10.43 43.90
N THR A 560 -0.54 10.27 43.92
CA THR A 560 0.24 9.88 42.73
C THR A 560 -0.21 8.52 42.20
N ALA A 561 -0.46 7.54 43.07
CA ALA A 561 -0.90 6.21 42.66
C ALA A 561 -2.30 6.24 42.01
N VAL A 562 -3.22 6.98 42.62
CA VAL A 562 -4.60 7.14 42.09
C VAL A 562 -4.59 7.87 40.75
N GLU A 563 -3.86 8.99 40.64
CA GLU A 563 -3.71 9.73 39.38
C GLU A 563 -3.06 8.87 38.31
N GLY A 564 -2.11 8.00 38.67
CA GLY A 564 -1.49 7.03 37.76
C GLY A 564 -2.51 6.06 37.14
N VAL A 565 -3.43 5.53 37.96
CA VAL A 565 -4.52 4.67 37.48
C VAL A 565 -5.47 5.45 36.57
N MET A 566 -5.89 6.63 36.99
CA MET A 566 -6.80 7.47 36.18
C MET A 566 -6.18 7.85 34.84
N ALA A 567 -4.93 8.30 34.84
CA ALA A 567 -4.21 8.67 33.64
C ALA A 567 -4.05 7.47 32.67
N TYR A 568 -3.91 6.26 33.20
CA TYR A 568 -3.88 5.06 32.39
C TYR A 568 -5.22 4.88 31.67
N PHE A 569 -6.33 4.88 32.36
CA PHE A 569 -7.66 4.72 31.77
C PHE A 569 -8.02 5.84 30.79
N GLU A 570 -7.63 7.08 31.09
CA GLU A 570 -7.87 8.23 30.20
C GLU A 570 -7.07 8.13 28.89
N ARG A 571 -5.84 7.62 28.97
CA ARG A 571 -4.93 7.49 27.82
C ARG A 571 -5.30 6.31 26.90
N THR A 572 -5.60 5.16 27.48
CA THR A 572 -5.70 3.90 26.71
C THR A 572 -7.06 3.65 26.08
N ARG A 573 -8.14 4.16 26.69
CA ARG A 573 -9.53 3.95 26.24
C ARG A 573 -9.86 2.52 25.80
N VAL A 574 -9.19 1.52 26.38
CA VAL A 574 -9.43 0.09 26.11
C VAL A 574 -10.84 -0.28 26.55
N ALA A 575 -11.39 -1.35 25.97
CA ALA A 575 -12.64 -1.92 26.44
C ALA A 575 -12.55 -2.22 27.95
N TRP A 576 -13.58 -1.79 28.71
CA TRP A 576 -13.63 -1.96 30.15
C TRP A 576 -14.00 -3.38 30.50
N ASP A 577 -13.30 -3.97 31.46
CA ASP A 577 -13.58 -5.32 31.97
C ASP A 577 -13.80 -5.37 33.48
N GLY A 578 -14.03 -6.57 34.02
CA GLY A 578 -14.29 -6.78 35.44
C GLY A 578 -13.07 -6.45 36.33
N ASP A 579 -11.87 -6.64 35.83
CA ASP A 579 -10.63 -6.31 36.58
C ASP A 579 -10.48 -4.79 36.73
N ASP A 580 -10.85 -4.01 35.70
CA ASP A 580 -10.91 -2.55 35.75
C ASP A 580 -11.90 -2.06 36.79
N THR A 581 -13.10 -2.67 36.86
CA THR A 581 -14.11 -2.42 37.89
C THR A 581 -13.54 -2.70 39.29
N ALA A 582 -12.83 -3.81 39.47
CA ALA A 582 -12.23 -4.18 40.74
C ALA A 582 -11.16 -3.17 41.20
N VAL A 583 -10.35 -2.65 40.24
CA VAL A 583 -9.37 -1.59 40.54
C VAL A 583 -10.06 -0.32 41.08
N VAL A 584 -11.11 0.16 40.41
CA VAL A 584 -11.85 1.35 40.85
C VAL A 584 -12.55 1.12 42.19
N ALA A 585 -13.09 -0.07 42.43
CA ALA A 585 -13.72 -0.44 43.70
C ALA A 585 -12.75 -0.34 44.88
N ARG A 586 -11.48 -0.67 44.69
CA ARG A 586 -10.43 -0.54 45.70
C ARG A 586 -10.04 0.92 45.98
N LEU A 587 -10.06 1.78 44.94
CA LEU A 587 -9.65 3.18 45.04
C LEU A 587 -10.71 4.09 45.68
N LEU A 588 -11.97 3.88 45.38
CA LEU A 588 -13.07 4.75 45.88
C LEU A 588 -13.09 4.95 47.41
N PRO A 589 -12.86 3.93 48.26
CA PRO A 589 -12.87 4.10 49.72
C PRO A 589 -11.64 4.82 50.29
N VAL A 590 -10.51 4.80 49.59
CA VAL A 590 -9.23 5.38 50.07
C VAL A 590 -8.99 6.80 49.57
N VAL A 591 -9.81 7.28 48.63
CA VAL A 591 -9.75 8.67 48.11
C VAL A 591 -10.69 9.55 48.89
N ALA A 592 -10.14 10.54 49.59
CA ALA A 592 -10.90 11.49 50.37
C ALA A 592 -11.48 12.65 49.53
N ASP A 593 -10.79 13.08 48.47
CA ASP A 593 -11.19 14.21 47.63
C ASP A 593 -12.42 13.87 46.78
N PRO A 594 -13.56 14.61 47.01
CA PRO A 594 -14.80 14.40 46.24
C PRO A 594 -14.62 14.57 44.72
N ALA A 595 -13.77 15.49 44.29
CA ALA A 595 -13.53 15.73 42.85
C ALA A 595 -12.84 14.51 42.19
N VAL A 596 -11.86 13.93 42.87
CA VAL A 596 -11.16 12.72 42.42
C VAL A 596 -12.11 11.51 42.44
N ARG A 597 -12.94 11.36 43.50
CA ARG A 597 -13.97 10.31 43.57
C ARG A 597 -14.99 10.44 42.42
N GLY A 598 -15.38 11.68 42.08
CA GLY A 598 -16.27 11.96 40.94
C GLY A 598 -15.63 11.55 39.61
N ARG A 599 -14.32 11.81 39.41
CA ARG A 599 -13.59 11.35 38.23
C ARG A 599 -13.50 9.82 38.14
N LEU A 600 -13.27 9.13 39.26
CA LEU A 600 -13.30 7.66 39.31
C LEU A 600 -14.66 7.09 38.93
N LEU A 601 -15.79 7.70 39.42
CA LEU A 601 -17.13 7.31 39.03
C LEU A 601 -17.42 7.56 37.56
N LYS A 602 -16.90 8.65 37.01
CA LYS A 602 -16.96 8.91 35.56
C LYS A 602 -16.20 7.88 34.75
N LEU A 603 -15.04 7.42 35.21
CA LEU A 603 -14.32 6.30 34.55
C LEU A 603 -15.10 4.99 34.67
N LEU A 604 -15.65 4.71 35.87
CA LEU A 604 -16.49 3.53 36.14
C LEU A 604 -17.73 3.48 35.23
N SER A 605 -18.27 4.62 34.80
CA SER A 605 -19.43 4.66 33.89
C SER A 605 -19.15 4.04 32.50
N ARG A 606 -17.90 3.79 32.15
CA ARG A 606 -17.52 3.04 30.95
C ARG A 606 -17.86 1.54 31.03
N ALA A 607 -18.04 1.01 32.25
CA ALA A 607 -18.35 -0.39 32.49
C ALA A 607 -19.71 -0.80 31.92
N GLY A 608 -19.84 -2.05 31.56
CA GLY A 608 -21.08 -2.71 31.17
C GLY A 608 -21.33 -3.97 32.01
N ASP A 609 -20.96 -3.97 33.29
CA ASP A 609 -21.08 -5.12 34.19
C ASP A 609 -21.90 -4.79 35.45
N SER A 610 -22.45 -5.82 36.09
CA SER A 610 -23.31 -5.70 37.25
C SER A 610 -22.56 -5.27 38.52
N ALA A 611 -21.25 -5.56 38.61
CA ALA A 611 -20.42 -5.16 39.76
C ALA A 611 -20.22 -3.64 39.78
N ALA A 612 -19.92 -3.06 38.61
CA ALA A 612 -19.81 -1.61 38.43
C ALA A 612 -21.13 -0.92 38.74
N LEU A 613 -22.28 -1.49 38.29
CA LEU A 613 -23.61 -0.98 38.60
C LEU A 613 -23.89 -0.96 40.11
N ALA A 614 -23.58 -2.07 40.80
CA ALA A 614 -23.77 -2.18 42.24
C ALA A 614 -22.88 -1.20 43.02
N LEU A 615 -21.64 -1.02 42.60
CA LEU A 615 -20.68 -0.11 43.18
C LEU A 615 -21.18 1.35 43.06
N ALA A 616 -21.58 1.79 41.87
CA ALA A 616 -22.09 3.12 41.63
C ALA A 616 -23.44 3.33 42.38
N ALA A 617 -24.32 2.32 42.41
CA ALA A 617 -25.62 2.39 43.10
C ALA A 617 -25.46 2.59 44.63
N GLY A 618 -24.44 1.95 45.23
CA GLY A 618 -24.12 2.11 46.64
C GLY A 618 -23.73 3.53 47.04
N LEU A 619 -23.28 4.36 46.11
CA LEU A 619 -22.84 5.73 46.34
C LEU A 619 -23.89 6.80 45.99
N LYS A 620 -25.13 6.43 45.59
CA LYS A 620 -26.19 7.38 45.22
C LYS A 620 -26.61 8.33 46.32
N ALA A 621 -26.51 7.87 47.58
CA ALA A 621 -26.89 8.65 48.78
C ALA A 621 -25.69 9.45 49.36
N ASP A 622 -24.49 9.29 48.84
CA ASP A 622 -23.29 10.00 49.28
C ASP A 622 -23.48 11.52 48.99
N ALA A 623 -23.35 12.34 50.03
CA ALA A 623 -23.57 13.80 49.90
C ALA A 623 -22.61 14.50 48.96
N ALA A 624 -21.38 13.94 48.83
CA ALA A 624 -20.29 14.56 48.06
C ALA A 624 -20.26 14.11 46.58
N VAL A 625 -20.62 12.84 46.30
CA VAL A 625 -20.50 12.25 44.97
C VAL A 625 -21.77 11.60 44.45
N GLY A 626 -22.91 11.71 45.19
CA GLY A 626 -24.17 11.06 44.85
C GLY A 626 -24.72 11.48 43.48
N ALA A 627 -24.49 12.72 43.03
CA ALA A 627 -24.85 13.17 41.70
C ALA A 627 -24.09 12.41 40.60
N ALA A 628 -22.76 12.32 40.73
CA ALA A 628 -21.91 11.55 39.80
C ALA A 628 -22.22 10.05 39.83
N ALA A 629 -22.57 9.53 41.01
CA ALA A 629 -22.98 8.13 41.18
C ALA A 629 -24.31 7.81 40.46
N ARG A 630 -25.31 8.69 40.54
CA ARG A 630 -26.58 8.54 39.81
C ARG A 630 -26.37 8.55 38.31
N GLU A 631 -25.55 9.49 37.82
CA GLU A 631 -25.19 9.55 36.40
C GLU A 631 -24.45 8.30 35.94
N ALA A 632 -23.46 7.82 36.69
CA ALA A 632 -22.75 6.58 36.40
C ALA A 632 -23.70 5.37 36.32
N VAL A 633 -24.69 5.27 37.26
CA VAL A 633 -25.71 4.21 37.23
C VAL A 633 -26.52 4.26 35.94
N GLU A 634 -26.94 5.43 35.47
CA GLU A 634 -27.71 5.55 34.23
C GLU A 634 -26.87 5.08 33.00
N ILE A 635 -25.63 5.50 32.93
CA ILE A 635 -24.73 5.13 31.80
C ILE A 635 -24.43 3.62 31.83
N ILE A 636 -24.08 3.06 32.99
CA ILE A 636 -23.80 1.63 33.14
C ILE A 636 -25.05 0.80 32.81
N THR A 637 -26.23 1.24 33.24
CA THR A 637 -27.50 0.59 32.90
C THR A 637 -27.72 0.56 31.38
N ALA A 638 -27.41 1.66 30.71
CA ALA A 638 -27.46 1.73 29.25
C ALA A 638 -26.44 0.77 28.58
N ASN A 639 -25.20 0.69 29.12
CA ASN A 639 -24.18 -0.21 28.61
C ASN A 639 -24.59 -1.69 28.80
N LEU A 640 -25.23 -2.04 29.92
CA LEU A 640 -25.80 -3.38 30.18
C LEU A 640 -26.90 -3.78 29.20
N ALA A 641 -27.63 -2.81 28.59
CA ALA A 641 -28.61 -3.08 27.55
C ALA A 641 -27.98 -3.59 26.23
N GLY A 642 -26.66 -3.66 26.19
CA GLY A 642 -25.85 -4.17 25.09
C GLY A 642 -25.26 -3.06 24.22
N PRO A 643 -24.37 -3.41 23.26
CA PRO A 643 -23.63 -2.44 22.45
C PRO A 643 -24.57 -1.54 21.65
N ALA A 644 -24.15 -0.30 21.47
CA ALA A 644 -24.87 0.67 20.63
C ALA A 644 -25.00 0.11 19.20
N LYS A 645 -26.14 0.40 18.55
CA LYS A 645 -26.35 0.06 17.16
C LYS A 645 -26.02 1.24 16.29
N VAL A 646 -25.07 1.07 15.38
CA VAL A 646 -24.63 2.14 14.48
C VAL A 646 -25.21 1.93 13.09
N ARG A 647 -25.75 3.00 12.49
CA ARG A 647 -26.14 3.11 11.09
C ARG A 647 -25.48 4.32 10.48
N ALA A 648 -25.25 4.30 9.17
CA ALA A 648 -24.67 5.42 8.47
C ALA A 648 -25.25 5.53 7.05
N SER A 649 -25.10 6.69 6.43
CA SER A 649 -25.55 6.96 5.05
C SER A 649 -24.97 5.96 4.05
N ALA A 650 -23.71 5.52 4.24
CA ALA A 650 -23.14 4.37 3.58
C ALA A 650 -23.16 3.17 4.52
N PRO A 651 -24.01 2.15 4.28
CA PRO A 651 -24.13 0.99 5.19
C PRO A 651 -22.87 0.15 5.30
N SER A 652 -22.05 0.10 4.24
CA SER A 652 -20.79 -0.63 4.23
C SER A 652 -19.80 -0.04 5.23
N GLY A 653 -19.37 -0.85 6.20
CA GLY A 653 -18.44 -0.43 7.23
C GLY A 653 -19.03 0.39 8.38
N ALA A 654 -20.35 0.63 8.43
CA ALA A 654 -20.99 1.37 9.54
C ALA A 654 -20.70 0.74 10.91
N GLY A 655 -20.61 -0.58 10.99
CA GLY A 655 -20.24 -1.31 12.20
C GLY A 655 -18.82 -1.02 12.70
N ASN A 656 -17.93 -0.53 11.86
CA ASN A 656 -16.54 -0.21 12.21
C ASN A 656 -16.42 1.09 13.04
N ILE A 657 -17.47 1.92 13.05
CA ILE A 657 -17.45 3.25 13.70
C ILE A 657 -17.30 3.16 15.22
N MET A 658 -17.73 2.06 15.83
CA MET A 658 -17.67 1.83 17.27
C MET A 658 -17.33 0.35 17.59
N ASP A 659 -16.36 -0.23 16.88
CA ASP A 659 -15.95 -1.64 17.06
C ASP A 659 -14.74 -1.82 18.00
N GLY A 660 -14.19 -0.73 18.50
CA GLY A 660 -13.04 -0.69 19.40
C GLY A 660 -11.69 -0.96 18.70
N LYS A 661 -11.65 -0.93 17.35
CA LYS A 661 -10.45 -1.26 16.57
C LYS A 661 -9.92 -0.04 15.82
N THR A 662 -8.63 0.20 15.92
CA THR A 662 -7.97 1.32 15.22
C THR A 662 -7.50 0.98 13.80
N ASN A 663 -7.67 -0.26 13.36
CA ASN A 663 -7.31 -0.73 12.01
C ASN A 663 -8.51 -0.91 11.08
N THR A 664 -9.72 -0.68 11.55
CA THR A 664 -10.97 -0.64 10.78
C THR A 664 -11.42 0.81 10.58
N ARG A 665 -12.33 1.07 9.63
CA ARG A 665 -12.90 2.39 9.41
C ARG A 665 -14.20 2.33 8.62
N TRP A 666 -15.00 3.38 8.74
CA TRP A 666 -16.04 3.77 7.81
C TRP A 666 -15.56 4.98 7.00
N THR A 667 -15.95 5.09 5.72
CA THR A 667 -15.56 6.21 4.86
C THR A 667 -16.57 6.43 3.74
N VAL A 668 -16.80 7.69 3.38
CA VAL A 668 -17.76 8.11 2.36
C VAL A 668 -17.30 9.43 1.70
N PRO A 669 -17.58 9.66 0.38
CA PRO A 669 -17.38 10.99 -0.22
C PRO A 669 -18.26 12.03 0.46
N GLN A 670 -17.80 13.30 0.54
CA GLN A 670 -18.55 14.39 1.16
C GLN A 670 -19.40 15.15 0.14
N VAL A 671 -20.70 14.86 0.09
CA VAL A 671 -21.67 15.56 -0.75
C VAL A 671 -22.65 16.42 0.06
N GLY A 672 -22.39 16.55 1.39
CA GLY A 672 -23.18 17.41 2.29
C GLY A 672 -24.46 16.77 2.84
N GLU A 673 -24.66 15.48 2.63
CA GLU A 673 -25.85 14.74 3.07
C GLU A 673 -25.52 13.49 3.89
N GLU A 674 -24.25 13.26 4.20
CA GLU A 674 -23.79 12.09 4.95
C GLU A 674 -24.18 12.20 6.42
N TRP A 675 -24.49 11.05 7.01
CA TRP A 675 -24.84 10.96 8.41
C TRP A 675 -24.38 9.65 9.04
N VAL A 676 -24.19 9.74 10.36
CA VAL A 676 -23.98 8.59 11.25
C VAL A 676 -25.02 8.69 12.37
N GLU A 677 -25.73 7.60 12.62
CA GLU A 677 -26.73 7.45 13.66
C GLU A 677 -26.31 6.38 14.66
N ILE A 678 -26.41 6.68 15.95
CA ILE A 678 -26.08 5.77 17.03
C ILE A 678 -27.35 5.58 17.89
N ASP A 679 -27.79 4.34 18.07
CA ASP A 679 -28.87 3.96 18.98
C ASP A 679 -28.28 3.28 20.23
N PHE A 680 -28.32 3.97 21.35
CA PHE A 680 -27.89 3.44 22.65
C PHE A 680 -28.95 2.55 23.32
N LYS A 681 -30.07 2.30 22.67
CA LYS A 681 -31.23 1.51 23.12
C LYS A 681 -31.98 2.11 24.29
N VAL A 682 -31.34 2.88 25.14
CA VAL A 682 -31.92 3.64 26.24
C VAL A 682 -31.34 5.04 26.28
N ALA A 683 -32.12 6.02 26.76
CA ALA A 683 -31.62 7.38 26.91
C ALA A 683 -30.55 7.46 28.00
N ARG A 684 -29.45 8.16 27.70
CA ARG A 684 -28.29 8.33 28.59
C ARG A 684 -27.77 9.76 28.58
N PRO A 685 -27.10 10.22 29.63
CA PRO A 685 -26.35 11.48 29.60
C PRO A 685 -25.22 11.40 28.56
N LEU A 686 -24.93 12.52 27.89
CA LEU A 686 -23.94 12.66 26.86
C LEU A 686 -23.18 13.96 27.03
N HIS A 687 -21.87 13.93 27.10
CA HIS A 687 -21.04 15.11 27.36
C HIS A 687 -20.17 15.50 26.18
N ARG A 688 -19.66 14.49 25.45
CA ARG A 688 -18.69 14.70 24.37
C ARG A 688 -18.71 13.56 23.38
N LEU A 689 -18.56 13.91 22.10
CA LEU A 689 -18.28 12.96 21.02
C LEU A 689 -16.86 13.21 20.52
N THR A 690 -16.13 12.16 20.20
CA THR A 690 -14.80 12.27 19.57
C THR A 690 -14.78 11.37 18.34
N LEU A 691 -14.72 11.99 17.16
CA LEU A 691 -14.49 11.30 15.89
C LEU A 691 -12.98 11.13 15.72
N ASP A 692 -12.49 9.91 15.70
CA ASP A 692 -11.08 9.60 15.50
C ASP A 692 -10.80 9.30 14.02
N GLN A 693 -9.97 10.13 13.40
CA GLN A 693 -9.48 9.97 12.02
C GLN A 693 -7.95 9.92 11.98
N THR A 694 -7.30 9.51 13.05
CA THR A 694 -5.83 9.50 13.20
C THR A 694 -5.15 8.81 12.02
N GLY A 695 -4.13 9.47 11.43
CA GLY A 695 -3.44 8.99 10.22
C GLY A 695 -4.13 9.39 8.90
N ARG A 696 -5.23 10.18 8.94
CA ARG A 696 -5.93 10.74 7.77
C ARG A 696 -5.89 12.26 7.84
N THR A 697 -5.11 12.88 6.96
CA THR A 697 -4.85 14.33 7.02
C THR A 697 -5.98 15.20 6.47
N GLY A 698 -6.95 14.62 5.75
CA GLY A 698 -8.02 15.36 5.10
C GLY A 698 -9.43 14.76 5.23
N ASP A 699 -9.58 13.62 5.91
CA ASP A 699 -10.82 12.82 5.88
C ASP A 699 -11.77 13.16 7.07
N PHE A 700 -11.90 14.42 7.43
CA PHE A 700 -12.82 14.91 8.48
C PHE A 700 -14.06 15.57 7.87
N PRO A 701 -15.20 15.65 8.58
CA PRO A 701 -16.39 16.31 8.05
C PRO A 701 -16.11 17.81 7.86
N GLU A 702 -16.42 18.36 6.70
CA GLU A 702 -16.20 19.78 6.40
C GLU A 702 -16.97 20.66 7.38
N SER A 703 -18.23 20.29 7.62
CA SER A 703 -19.06 20.95 8.62
C SER A 703 -20.05 19.93 9.18
N TYR A 704 -20.23 19.91 10.50
CA TYR A 704 -21.12 18.95 11.12
C TYR A 704 -22.26 19.61 11.90
N ALA A 705 -23.39 18.88 12.00
CA ALA A 705 -24.49 19.15 12.93
C ALA A 705 -24.80 17.87 13.72
N VAL A 706 -24.87 17.99 15.05
CA VAL A 706 -25.18 16.88 15.96
C VAL A 706 -26.57 17.06 16.52
N HIS A 707 -27.42 16.05 16.38
CA HIS A 707 -28.72 15.97 17.02
C HIS A 707 -28.70 14.88 18.07
N VAL A 708 -29.34 15.14 19.21
CA VAL A 708 -29.55 14.17 20.29
C VAL A 708 -31.05 14.12 20.58
N THR A 709 -31.65 12.96 20.53
CA THR A 709 -33.10 12.79 20.60
C THR A 709 -33.51 11.43 21.16
N ASP A 710 -34.72 11.33 21.66
CA ASP A 710 -35.43 10.08 21.95
C ASP A 710 -36.39 9.69 20.83
N ASP A 711 -36.66 10.60 19.87
CA ASP A 711 -37.55 10.39 18.73
C ASP A 711 -36.81 10.66 17.41
N LEU A 712 -36.51 9.59 16.65
CA LEU A 712 -35.84 9.69 15.35
C LEU A 712 -36.67 10.37 14.25
N ALA A 713 -38.01 10.36 14.37
CA ALA A 713 -38.89 11.01 13.41
C ALA A 713 -38.80 12.53 13.49
N ASN A 714 -38.51 13.05 14.70
CA ASN A 714 -38.40 14.47 14.95
C ASN A 714 -37.16 14.79 15.80
N PRO A 715 -35.96 14.75 15.19
CA PRO A 715 -34.69 14.88 15.94
C PRO A 715 -34.46 16.26 16.54
N GLY A 716 -35.31 17.25 16.21
CA GLY A 716 -35.19 18.63 16.73
C GLY A 716 -34.04 19.43 16.14
N ALA A 717 -33.77 20.59 16.69
CA ALA A 717 -32.62 21.41 16.32
C ALA A 717 -31.29 20.71 16.73
N PRO A 718 -30.16 20.94 16.00
CA PRO A 718 -28.89 20.42 16.40
C PRO A 718 -28.45 20.98 17.76
N VAL A 719 -27.94 20.11 18.62
CA VAL A 719 -27.39 20.49 19.94
C VAL A 719 -25.97 21.01 19.87
N ALA A 720 -25.25 20.68 18.79
CA ALA A 720 -23.90 21.16 18.49
C ALA A 720 -23.69 21.24 16.99
N THR A 721 -22.96 22.26 16.55
CA THR A 721 -22.49 22.43 15.15
C THR A 721 -21.03 22.87 15.14
N GLY A 722 -20.31 22.61 14.05
CA GLY A 722 -18.92 23.03 13.91
C GLY A 722 -18.26 22.49 12.66
N THR A 723 -16.95 22.62 12.59
CA THR A 723 -16.10 22.10 11.51
C THR A 723 -15.22 20.97 12.04
N GLY A 724 -14.95 19.99 11.19
CA GLY A 724 -14.05 18.90 11.51
C GLY A 724 -12.59 19.35 11.66
N GLN A 725 -11.78 18.51 12.27
CA GLN A 725 -10.36 18.78 12.51
C GLN A 725 -9.51 17.55 12.11
N THR A 726 -8.31 17.82 11.63
CA THR A 726 -7.34 16.77 11.29
C THR A 726 -7.04 15.89 12.50
N GLY A 727 -7.08 14.59 12.30
CA GLY A 727 -6.76 13.58 13.31
C GLY A 727 -7.90 13.26 14.26
N LYS A 728 -8.45 14.23 14.99
CA LYS A 728 -9.60 14.03 15.89
C LYS A 728 -10.50 15.25 15.89
N THR A 729 -11.78 15.03 15.62
CA THR A 729 -12.81 16.05 15.81
C THR A 729 -13.48 15.83 17.16
N VAL A 730 -13.27 16.76 18.10
CA VAL A 730 -13.85 16.71 19.45
C VAL A 730 -15.03 17.64 19.52
N ILE A 731 -16.20 17.10 19.83
CA ILE A 731 -17.49 17.81 19.90
C ILE A 731 -17.96 17.81 21.33
N ALA A 732 -17.90 18.97 22.00
CA ALA A 732 -18.49 19.14 23.32
C ALA A 732 -20.01 19.31 23.18
N LEU A 733 -20.76 18.62 24.01
CA LEU A 733 -22.23 18.76 24.07
C LEU A 733 -22.63 19.67 25.23
N PRO A 734 -23.71 20.42 25.12
CA PRO A 734 -24.22 21.28 26.22
C PRO A 734 -24.49 20.49 27.50
N ALA A 735 -24.28 21.12 28.63
CA ALA A 735 -24.56 20.49 29.92
C ALA A 735 -26.05 20.06 30.01
N GLY A 736 -26.28 18.83 30.51
CA GLY A 736 -27.61 18.25 30.58
C GLY A 736 -28.09 17.58 29.28
N THR A 737 -27.29 17.55 28.24
CA THR A 737 -27.63 16.81 27.01
C THR A 737 -27.87 15.32 27.33
N ARG A 738 -29.05 14.83 26.93
CA ARG A 738 -29.48 13.45 27.17
C ARG A 738 -30.33 12.95 26.01
N GLY A 739 -30.17 11.71 25.63
CA GLY A 739 -31.01 11.06 24.62
C GLY A 739 -30.56 9.62 24.31
N ARG A 740 -31.44 8.89 23.64
CA ARG A 740 -31.22 7.56 23.16
C ARG A 740 -30.45 7.55 21.84
N TYR A 741 -30.75 8.50 20.96
CA TYR A 741 -30.17 8.56 19.63
C TYR A 741 -29.23 9.75 19.51
N VAL A 742 -28.08 9.53 18.87
CA VAL A 742 -27.17 10.58 18.41
C VAL A 742 -27.09 10.50 16.89
N ILE A 743 -27.34 11.62 16.22
CA ILE A 743 -27.20 11.73 14.77
C ILE A 743 -26.17 12.80 14.47
N ILE A 744 -25.09 12.42 13.79
CA ILE A 744 -24.05 13.34 13.32
C ILE A 744 -24.24 13.47 11.82
N LYS A 745 -24.49 14.68 11.33
CA LYS A 745 -24.66 14.96 9.90
C LYS A 745 -23.49 15.77 9.40
N ASN A 746 -22.95 15.45 8.23
CA ASN A 746 -22.16 16.38 7.45
C ASN A 746 -23.13 17.32 6.73
N VAL A 747 -22.93 18.62 6.85
CA VAL A 747 -23.85 19.63 6.32
C VAL A 747 -23.19 20.55 5.29
N ALA A 748 -22.00 20.19 4.84
CA ALA A 748 -21.29 20.90 3.78
C ALA A 748 -20.68 19.91 2.78
N GLU A 749 -20.76 20.28 1.51
CA GLU A 749 -20.08 19.56 0.42
C GLU A 749 -18.60 19.94 0.38
N ARG A 750 -17.75 18.95 0.09
CA ARG A 750 -16.33 19.15 -0.20
C ARG A 750 -15.94 18.36 -1.43
N LEU A 751 -15.70 19.07 -2.52
CA LEU A 751 -15.21 18.47 -3.76
C LEU A 751 -13.90 17.73 -3.50
N ASP A 752 -13.81 16.49 -3.95
CA ASP A 752 -12.67 15.58 -3.74
C ASP A 752 -12.35 15.25 -2.26
N GLY A 753 -13.27 15.57 -1.32
CA GLY A 753 -13.15 15.28 0.10
C GLY A 753 -13.80 13.96 0.51
N TRP A 754 -13.21 13.30 1.51
CA TRP A 754 -13.77 12.12 2.15
C TRP A 754 -14.06 12.39 3.62
N TRP A 755 -15.12 11.77 4.16
CA TRP A 755 -15.34 11.68 5.58
C TRP A 755 -15.07 10.27 6.03
N ALA A 756 -14.08 10.10 6.91
CA ALA A 756 -13.74 8.82 7.50
C ALA A 756 -13.89 8.87 9.02
N ILE A 757 -14.29 7.76 9.61
CA ILE A 757 -14.29 7.54 11.05
C ILE A 757 -13.60 6.19 11.28
N ILE A 758 -12.48 6.21 12.00
CA ILE A 758 -11.80 5.01 12.47
C ILE A 758 -12.50 4.50 13.71
N GLU A 759 -12.76 5.40 14.65
CA GLU A 759 -13.47 5.09 15.88
C GLU A 759 -14.26 6.34 16.38
N LEU A 760 -15.42 6.13 16.93
CA LEU A 760 -16.22 7.15 17.57
C LEU A 760 -16.33 6.87 19.08
N TYR A 761 -15.83 7.76 19.87
CA TYR A 761 -15.95 7.68 21.33
C TYR A 761 -17.09 8.62 21.81
N VAL A 762 -17.83 8.14 22.78
CA VAL A 762 -18.95 8.84 23.41
C VAL A 762 -18.68 8.88 24.92
N ASP A 763 -18.57 10.11 25.46
CA ASP A 763 -18.35 10.35 26.88
C ASP A 763 -19.57 11.06 27.49
#